data_27d006530834b80cffd2cd587f6e4698
#
_entry.id   27d006530834b80cffd2cd587f6e4698
#
_cell.length_a   1.000
_cell.length_b   1.000
_cell.length_c   1.000
_cell.angle_alpha   90.00
_cell.angle_beta   90.00
_cell.angle_gamma   90.00
#
_symmetry.space_group_name_H-M   'P 1'
#
loop_
_entity.id
_entity.type
_entity.pdbx_description
1 polymer ?
#
loop_
_entity_poly.entity_id
_entity_poly.type
_entity_poly.pdbx_seq_one_letter_code
_entity_poly.pdbx_strand_id
1 'polypeptide(L)'
;MAQHGILDGLKVLDLSWGISGPMTGMLLADHGAEVTRIEPPQGDPFAELSGTRVWLRGKRRTTLDLTDPADRDVFLALARAADVVIESFAPGVAAKLGIDHETLLSANPRLVHCSITGYGETGQHADRPAYDALVAARTGQQFESRGTVGTTIGRVSGAPILEGYEAPDGLMIGADRDGPLFSGVPWISIATFYNASVAINAALVARATTGRGQHVHTSMLQGALATTVCAWMRAESSERNGFNSWIFDPRAPKGFFQSSDGRWTHHWVPLPSFILNAGEMEKLEPGPELKAPRDAPMRISPAAEDMIVIHAFYDQMRDAVAKFPAADWTALAAQIGVPVQTVRSPEEALLDPLLLADGSVVEVDGIRMVGRTYQFEKTPPPPIRGVAAPGEHTAAVRAEAAAIAATPAPAATGTPLAAALEGVVVLDLGLAVAGPFGTQLLADLGATVIKVNNAVFDTFWMQTSIAMSCNRGKQSITIDLKRPEGLAVFHDLVRTADVVQHNMRYDAAERLGVDHESLKAINPNLIYCHTRGHDPERMLLPGNDQTGAALAGASWMEAGVESGNMPIWPNTSLGDTGNGYLSAIGILQALYHRARTGEGQFLDTAILYAHLLNCSMAWVGADGELSERPVVDAAQTGWDDRYRLHETADGWLCVALVTEQHVDDFARLTADGLSTRSAADWFAVLDAAGVPCEVSNPDFVRTLHDDPEMREKGWIASYEQPLVGQLEMAGLLFDFSETPGVIQGPPLVPGQDTRAVLHRIGYDDERIDKLIADGAVSERTAVR
;
A
#
# COMPACT_ATOMS: atom_id res chain seq x y z
N MET A 1 21.19 -24.33 -14.24
CA MET A 1 20.83 -23.22 -15.15
C MET A 1 20.85 -21.97 -14.33
N ALA A 2 21.39 -20.85 -14.81
CA ALA A 2 21.29 -19.58 -14.09
C ALA A 2 19.80 -19.25 -13.94
N GLN A 3 19.37 -18.92 -12.72
CA GLN A 3 18.01 -18.46 -12.49
C GLN A 3 17.90 -17.04 -13.07
N HIS A 4 17.08 -16.88 -14.08
CA HIS A 4 16.77 -15.59 -14.70
C HIS A 4 15.50 -15.05 -14.06
N GLY A 5 15.60 -13.90 -13.38
CA GLY A 5 14.44 -13.21 -12.82
C GLY A 5 13.52 -12.65 -13.92
N ILE A 6 12.30 -12.28 -13.54
CA ILE A 6 11.30 -11.77 -14.49
C ILE A 6 11.75 -10.46 -15.18
N LEU A 7 12.62 -9.68 -14.52
CA LEU A 7 13.20 -8.42 -15.03
C LEU A 7 14.64 -8.57 -15.52
N ASP A 8 15.11 -9.82 -15.76
CA ASP A 8 16.47 -10.05 -16.25
C ASP A 8 16.75 -9.27 -17.56
N GLY A 9 17.92 -8.63 -17.60
CA GLY A 9 18.33 -7.75 -18.68
C GLY A 9 17.81 -6.31 -18.62
N LEU A 10 16.96 -5.96 -17.61
CA LEU A 10 16.53 -4.58 -17.39
C LEU A 10 17.63 -3.78 -16.67
N LYS A 11 17.99 -2.62 -17.22
CA LYS A 11 19.01 -1.71 -16.65
C LYS A 11 18.39 -0.50 -16.02
N VAL A 12 18.68 -0.27 -14.74
CA VAL A 12 18.11 0.80 -13.93
C VAL A 12 19.23 1.69 -13.38
N LEU A 13 19.08 3.00 -13.51
CA LEU A 13 19.90 4.00 -12.84
C LEU A 13 19.09 4.63 -11.71
N ASP A 14 19.60 4.53 -10.47
CA ASP A 14 18.91 5.01 -9.27
C ASP A 14 19.69 6.18 -8.65
N LEU A 15 19.13 7.41 -8.77
CA LEU A 15 19.65 8.64 -8.19
C LEU A 15 18.82 9.09 -6.97
N SER A 16 17.87 8.28 -6.55
CA SER A 16 16.90 8.66 -5.52
C SER A 16 17.47 8.60 -4.11
N TRP A 17 16.92 9.37 -3.20
CA TRP A 17 17.32 9.42 -1.79
C TRP A 17 16.15 9.10 -0.85
N GLY A 18 16.45 8.92 0.43
CA GLY A 18 15.46 8.65 1.45
C GLY A 18 14.95 7.21 1.43
N ILE A 19 13.64 7.03 1.36
CA ILE A 19 12.97 5.72 1.52
C ILE A 19 12.37 5.24 0.19
N SER A 20 11.49 6.04 -0.42
CA SER A 20 10.63 5.62 -1.54
C SER A 20 11.40 5.15 -2.76
N GLY A 21 12.34 5.94 -3.24
CA GLY A 21 13.13 5.61 -4.42
C GLY A 21 14.08 4.44 -4.19
N PRO A 22 14.89 4.41 -3.11
CA PRO A 22 15.72 3.25 -2.79
C PRO A 22 14.93 1.95 -2.65
N MET A 23 13.74 1.94 -2.04
CA MET A 23 12.86 0.76 -2.01
C MET A 23 12.39 0.35 -3.41
N THR A 24 12.07 1.32 -4.28
CA THR A 24 11.68 1.06 -5.68
C THR A 24 12.81 0.37 -6.44
N GLY A 25 14.04 0.89 -6.34
CA GLY A 25 15.22 0.26 -6.94
C GLY A 25 15.53 -1.12 -6.37
N MET A 26 15.35 -1.33 -5.07
CA MET A 26 15.49 -2.63 -4.41
C MET A 26 14.51 -3.65 -4.98
N LEU A 27 13.24 -3.29 -5.10
CA LEU A 27 12.21 -4.20 -5.62
C LEU A 27 12.53 -4.66 -7.04
N LEU A 28 12.99 -3.76 -7.90
CA LEU A 28 13.44 -4.10 -9.27
C LEU A 28 14.67 -5.03 -9.25
N ALA A 29 15.65 -4.76 -8.38
CA ALA A 29 16.85 -5.59 -8.23
C ALA A 29 16.52 -7.00 -7.72
N ASP A 30 15.62 -7.13 -6.75
CA ASP A 30 15.17 -8.40 -6.18
C ASP A 30 14.53 -9.32 -7.24
N HIS A 31 13.97 -8.73 -8.30
CA HIS A 31 13.32 -9.44 -9.40
C HIS A 31 14.20 -9.56 -10.68
N GLY A 32 15.48 -9.23 -10.59
CA GLY A 32 16.48 -9.53 -11.61
C GLY A 32 16.98 -8.34 -12.41
N ALA A 33 16.49 -7.11 -12.18
CA ALA A 33 17.01 -5.93 -12.84
C ALA A 33 18.45 -5.62 -12.38
N GLU A 34 19.28 -5.12 -13.29
CA GLU A 34 20.61 -4.58 -12.98
C GLU A 34 20.47 -3.12 -12.55
N VAL A 35 20.48 -2.88 -11.24
CA VAL A 35 20.33 -1.54 -10.67
C VAL A 35 21.70 -0.96 -10.33
N THR A 36 22.01 0.21 -10.90
CA THR A 36 23.20 1.01 -10.59
C THR A 36 22.76 2.25 -9.80
N ARG A 37 23.13 2.26 -8.53
CA ARG A 37 22.94 3.40 -7.63
C ARG A 37 24.03 4.44 -7.90
N ILE A 38 23.63 5.70 -8.11
CA ILE A 38 24.52 6.82 -8.33
C ILE A 38 24.46 7.75 -7.13
N GLU A 39 25.57 7.87 -6.43
CA GLU A 39 25.72 8.65 -5.21
C GLU A 39 26.67 9.81 -5.43
N PRO A 40 26.39 10.99 -4.82
CA PRO A 40 27.31 12.12 -4.88
C PRO A 40 28.55 11.83 -4.03
N PRO A 41 29.68 12.58 -4.23
CA PRO A 41 30.92 12.38 -3.47
C PRO A 41 30.78 12.49 -1.95
N GLN A 42 29.84 13.28 -1.46
CA GLN A 42 29.52 13.46 -0.04
C GLN A 42 28.68 12.32 0.54
N GLY A 43 28.25 11.36 -0.28
CA GLY A 43 27.45 10.20 0.12
C GLY A 43 25.93 10.50 0.15
N ASP A 44 25.17 9.50 0.59
CA ASP A 44 23.72 9.60 0.75
C ASP A 44 23.41 10.30 2.10
N PRO A 45 22.67 11.41 2.11
CA PRO A 45 22.31 12.11 3.35
C PRO A 45 21.44 11.27 4.31
N PHE A 46 20.86 10.16 3.84
CA PHE A 46 20.04 9.24 4.63
C PHE A 46 20.76 7.92 4.94
N ALA A 47 22.09 7.85 4.77
CA ALA A 47 22.87 6.63 4.99
C ALA A 47 22.73 6.03 6.40
N GLU A 48 22.45 6.88 7.40
CA GLU A 48 22.28 6.47 8.81
C GLU A 48 20.92 5.82 9.11
N LEU A 49 19.95 5.89 8.19
CA LEU A 49 18.69 5.17 8.39
C LEU A 49 18.95 3.65 8.37
N SER A 50 18.48 2.94 9.40
CA SER A 50 18.69 1.50 9.56
C SER A 50 18.24 0.69 8.33
N GLY A 51 17.16 1.12 7.68
CA GLY A 51 16.61 0.49 6.47
C GLY A 51 17.53 0.55 5.24
N THR A 52 18.58 1.38 5.21
CA THR A 52 19.53 1.43 4.09
C THR A 52 20.26 0.10 3.88
N ARG A 53 20.49 -0.67 4.95
CA ARG A 53 21.01 -2.04 4.87
C ARG A 53 20.06 -3.00 4.12
N VAL A 54 18.78 -2.67 4.05
CA VAL A 54 17.77 -3.44 3.32
C VAL A 54 17.57 -2.85 1.92
N TRP A 55 17.36 -1.53 1.81
CA TRP A 55 16.93 -0.88 0.57
C TRP A 55 18.02 -0.72 -0.48
N LEU A 56 19.30 -0.78 -0.09
CA LEU A 56 20.44 -0.70 -1.03
C LEU A 56 20.96 -2.08 -1.47
N ARG A 57 20.37 -3.17 -1.00
CA ARG A 57 20.75 -4.53 -1.37
C ARG A 57 20.62 -4.78 -2.87
N GLY A 58 21.50 -5.63 -3.40
CA GLY A 58 21.44 -6.04 -4.80
C GLY A 58 21.89 -5.00 -5.82
N LYS A 59 22.16 -3.76 -5.41
CA LYS A 59 22.54 -2.65 -6.29
C LYS A 59 24.05 -2.56 -6.45
N ARG A 60 24.50 -2.17 -7.65
CA ARG A 60 25.85 -1.67 -7.89
C ARG A 60 25.92 -0.24 -7.39
N ARG A 61 26.94 0.15 -6.63
CA ARG A 61 27.08 1.51 -6.10
C ARG A 61 28.25 2.22 -6.78
N THR A 62 28.01 3.41 -7.32
CA THR A 62 28.99 4.25 -8.00
C THR A 62 28.90 5.69 -7.48
N THR A 63 30.04 6.37 -7.44
CA THR A 63 30.13 7.77 -7.03
C THR A 63 30.38 8.64 -8.27
N LEU A 64 29.48 9.58 -8.53
CA LEU A 64 29.58 10.59 -9.58
C LEU A 64 29.16 11.95 -9.04
N ASP A 65 29.96 12.99 -9.34
CA ASP A 65 29.59 14.38 -9.13
C ASP A 65 28.89 14.92 -10.37
N LEU A 66 27.57 14.94 -10.38
CA LEU A 66 26.80 15.40 -11.53
C LEU A 66 26.92 16.93 -11.79
N THR A 67 27.57 17.68 -10.89
CA THR A 67 27.95 19.09 -11.12
C THR A 67 29.22 19.19 -11.97
N ASP A 68 30.08 18.14 -11.94
CA ASP A 68 31.24 18.02 -12.83
C ASP A 68 30.80 17.55 -14.23
N PRO A 69 31.12 18.31 -15.30
CA PRO A 69 30.79 17.93 -16.67
C PRO A 69 31.27 16.50 -17.06
N ALA A 70 32.45 16.08 -16.61
CA ALA A 70 32.99 14.76 -16.98
C ALA A 70 32.18 13.62 -16.34
N ASP A 71 31.75 13.76 -15.11
CA ASP A 71 30.90 12.76 -14.41
C ASP A 71 29.46 12.78 -14.95
N ARG A 72 28.94 13.96 -15.26
CA ARG A 72 27.66 14.09 -15.94
C ARG A 72 27.67 13.42 -17.31
N ASP A 73 28.73 13.54 -18.10
CA ASP A 73 28.87 12.85 -19.39
C ASP A 73 28.86 11.32 -19.22
N VAL A 74 29.46 10.79 -18.14
CA VAL A 74 29.38 9.37 -17.78
C VAL A 74 27.91 8.98 -17.52
N PHE A 75 27.19 9.74 -16.71
CA PHE A 75 25.78 9.48 -16.45
C PHE A 75 24.92 9.52 -17.74
N LEU A 76 25.09 10.54 -18.58
CA LEU A 76 24.35 10.66 -19.84
C LEU A 76 24.67 9.51 -20.81
N ALA A 77 25.90 9.00 -20.82
CA ALA A 77 26.25 7.80 -21.59
C ALA A 77 25.49 6.57 -21.07
N LEU A 78 25.45 6.35 -19.76
CA LEU A 78 24.69 5.24 -19.17
C LEU A 78 23.20 5.35 -19.46
N ALA A 79 22.62 6.56 -19.36
CA ALA A 79 21.19 6.81 -19.59
C ALA A 79 20.75 6.48 -21.03
N ARG A 80 21.64 6.61 -22.03
CA ARG A 80 21.37 6.19 -23.43
C ARG A 80 21.08 4.69 -23.57
N ALA A 81 21.61 3.86 -22.66
CA ALA A 81 21.44 2.41 -22.68
C ALA A 81 20.61 1.89 -21.51
N ALA A 82 20.16 2.77 -20.64
CA ALA A 82 19.28 2.42 -19.51
C ALA A 82 17.83 2.19 -19.96
N ASP A 83 17.15 1.34 -19.25
CA ASP A 83 15.70 1.12 -19.39
C ASP A 83 14.90 2.02 -18.48
N VAL A 84 15.42 2.28 -17.27
CA VAL A 84 14.74 3.08 -16.24
C VAL A 84 15.75 4.04 -15.58
N VAL A 85 15.33 5.27 -15.32
CA VAL A 85 15.99 6.21 -14.41
C VAL A 85 15.01 6.55 -13.30
N ILE A 86 15.47 6.48 -12.04
CA ILE A 86 14.70 6.87 -10.86
C ILE A 86 15.41 8.03 -10.18
N GLU A 87 14.69 9.12 -9.92
CA GLU A 87 15.22 10.24 -9.15
C GLU A 87 14.20 10.76 -8.13
N SER A 88 14.68 11.45 -7.09
CA SER A 88 13.85 12.10 -6.07
C SER A 88 14.32 13.51 -5.75
N PHE A 89 14.73 14.25 -6.78
CA PHE A 89 15.17 15.63 -6.63
C PHE A 89 13.99 16.58 -6.37
N ALA A 90 14.28 17.70 -5.74
CA ALA A 90 13.34 18.81 -5.72
C ALA A 90 13.10 19.32 -7.16
N PRO A 91 11.90 19.83 -7.48
CA PRO A 91 11.57 20.34 -8.81
C PRO A 91 12.62 21.30 -9.36
N GLY A 92 13.00 21.12 -10.62
CA GLY A 92 13.98 21.92 -11.31
C GLY A 92 15.46 21.58 -11.04
N VAL A 93 15.80 20.72 -10.07
CA VAL A 93 17.18 20.29 -9.80
C VAL A 93 17.73 19.45 -10.96
N ALA A 94 16.97 18.47 -11.44
CA ALA A 94 17.38 17.66 -12.60
C ALA A 94 17.66 18.53 -13.84
N ALA A 95 16.83 19.54 -14.11
CA ALA A 95 17.03 20.47 -15.21
C ALA A 95 18.31 21.33 -15.04
N LYS A 96 18.59 21.81 -13.83
CA LYS A 96 19.85 22.53 -13.53
C LYS A 96 21.08 21.65 -13.76
N LEU A 97 20.97 20.36 -13.52
CA LEU A 97 22.02 19.37 -13.77
C LEU A 97 22.08 18.93 -15.25
N GLY A 98 21.08 19.25 -16.07
CA GLY A 98 20.98 18.82 -17.48
C GLY A 98 20.70 17.31 -17.60
N ILE A 99 19.94 16.76 -16.67
CA ILE A 99 19.55 15.33 -16.62
C ILE A 99 18.03 15.18 -16.42
N ASP A 100 17.25 16.19 -16.74
CA ASP A 100 15.80 16.17 -16.72
C ASP A 100 15.22 15.17 -17.74
N HIS A 101 13.96 14.81 -17.57
CA HIS A 101 13.29 13.82 -18.41
C HIS A 101 13.26 14.22 -19.89
N GLU A 102 13.14 15.51 -20.25
CA GLU A 102 13.14 15.95 -21.64
C GLU A 102 14.51 15.70 -22.30
N THR A 103 15.59 16.04 -21.58
CA THR A 103 16.99 15.79 -22.02
C THR A 103 17.23 14.29 -22.18
N LEU A 104 16.83 13.48 -21.19
CA LEU A 104 17.09 12.05 -21.20
C LEU A 104 16.25 11.30 -22.24
N LEU A 105 14.96 11.61 -22.40
CA LEU A 105 14.07 11.02 -23.40
C LEU A 105 14.46 11.43 -24.82
N SER A 106 14.99 12.64 -25.03
CA SER A 106 15.55 13.07 -26.31
C SER A 106 16.77 12.20 -26.71
N ALA A 107 17.60 11.82 -25.73
CA ALA A 107 18.78 10.97 -25.95
C ALA A 107 18.43 9.48 -26.03
N ASN A 108 17.40 9.02 -25.33
CA ASN A 108 16.90 7.65 -25.32
C ASN A 108 15.36 7.62 -25.30
N PRO A 109 14.70 7.63 -26.48
CA PRO A 109 13.23 7.63 -26.59
C PRO A 109 12.54 6.37 -26.01
N ARG A 110 13.29 5.38 -25.57
CA ARG A 110 12.78 4.17 -24.94
C ARG A 110 12.89 4.19 -23.41
N LEU A 111 13.49 5.22 -22.85
CA LEU A 111 13.72 5.34 -21.41
C LEU A 111 12.41 5.53 -20.67
N VAL A 112 12.23 4.84 -19.55
CA VAL A 112 11.23 5.17 -18.53
C VAL A 112 11.92 6.04 -17.48
N HIS A 113 11.53 7.28 -17.37
CA HIS A 113 12.04 8.21 -16.34
C HIS A 113 11.02 8.35 -15.23
N CYS A 114 11.39 8.05 -13.99
CA CYS A 114 10.53 8.16 -12.82
C CYS A 114 11.01 9.26 -11.89
N SER A 115 10.18 10.28 -11.67
CA SER A 115 10.40 11.37 -10.72
C SER A 115 9.52 11.18 -9.49
N ILE A 116 10.13 11.29 -8.29
CA ILE A 116 9.44 11.19 -7.00
C ILE A 116 9.62 12.53 -6.27
N THR A 117 8.55 13.30 -6.11
CA THR A 117 8.61 14.62 -5.47
C THR A 117 7.88 14.66 -4.13
N GLY A 118 7.95 15.78 -3.43
CA GLY A 118 7.20 16.00 -2.20
C GLY A 118 5.71 16.23 -2.46
N TYR A 119 5.39 17.28 -3.21
CA TYR A 119 4.03 17.78 -3.38
C TYR A 119 3.62 17.93 -4.86
N GLY A 120 4.35 17.28 -5.76
CA GLY A 120 4.17 17.38 -7.20
C GLY A 120 5.29 18.18 -7.85
N GLU A 121 5.42 18.09 -9.19
CA GLU A 121 6.43 18.82 -9.97
C GLU A 121 6.08 20.31 -10.10
N THR A 122 4.81 20.64 -9.97
CA THR A 122 4.28 22.00 -10.06
C THR A 122 3.23 22.25 -8.99
N GLY A 123 2.92 23.51 -8.74
CA GLY A 123 1.87 23.90 -7.81
C GLY A 123 2.40 24.72 -6.62
N GLN A 124 1.49 25.16 -5.78
CA GLN A 124 1.79 26.08 -4.68
C GLN A 124 2.84 25.54 -3.68
N HIS A 125 2.94 24.22 -3.55
CA HIS A 125 3.79 23.56 -2.54
C HIS A 125 4.95 22.77 -3.15
N ALA A 126 5.16 22.84 -4.46
CA ALA A 126 6.15 22.02 -5.17
C ALA A 126 7.59 22.16 -4.61
N ASP A 127 7.99 23.35 -4.23
CA ASP A 127 9.34 23.65 -3.73
C ASP A 127 9.52 23.43 -2.22
N ARG A 128 8.49 22.94 -1.50
CA ARG A 128 8.57 22.75 -0.06
C ARG A 128 9.37 21.52 0.31
N PRO A 129 10.11 21.55 1.45
CA PRO A 129 10.73 20.36 2.01
C PRO A 129 9.67 19.30 2.30
N ALA A 130 9.90 18.06 1.85
CA ALA A 130 9.00 16.95 2.05
C ALA A 130 9.74 15.78 2.72
N TYR A 131 9.41 15.55 3.96
CA TYR A 131 9.79 14.38 4.74
C TYR A 131 8.51 13.73 5.23
N ASP A 132 8.52 12.42 5.49
CA ASP A 132 7.32 11.66 5.85
C ASP A 132 6.47 12.36 6.91
N ALA A 133 7.07 12.72 8.06
CA ALA A 133 6.37 13.38 9.15
C ALA A 133 5.84 14.78 8.80
N LEU A 134 6.53 15.53 7.92
CA LEU A 134 6.05 16.85 7.49
C LEU A 134 4.82 16.72 6.59
N VAL A 135 4.84 15.75 5.66
CA VAL A 135 3.67 15.50 4.81
C VAL A 135 2.50 14.96 5.65
N ALA A 136 2.78 14.08 6.63
CA ALA A 136 1.78 13.58 7.58
C ALA A 136 1.16 14.71 8.43
N ALA A 137 1.98 15.69 8.87
CA ALA A 137 1.50 16.86 9.59
C ALA A 137 0.58 17.72 8.71
N ARG A 138 1.04 18.09 7.51
CA ARG A 138 0.27 18.90 6.56
C ARG A 138 -1.06 18.25 6.19
N THR A 139 -1.08 16.94 5.98
CA THR A 139 -2.25 16.19 5.55
C THR A 139 -3.14 15.73 6.72
N GLY A 140 -2.75 16.02 7.96
CA GLY A 140 -3.54 15.66 9.15
C GLY A 140 -3.56 14.18 9.49
N GLN A 141 -2.76 13.33 8.81
CA GLN A 141 -2.71 11.88 9.11
C GLN A 141 -2.33 11.57 10.56
N GLN A 142 -1.53 12.42 11.19
CA GLN A 142 -1.14 12.29 12.59
C GLN A 142 -2.32 12.40 13.57
N PHE A 143 -3.44 13.00 13.15
CA PHE A 143 -4.68 13.02 13.91
C PHE A 143 -5.56 11.79 13.65
N GLU A 144 -5.46 11.16 12.47
CA GLU A 144 -6.29 10.00 12.09
C GLU A 144 -6.08 8.81 13.04
N SER A 145 -4.85 8.56 13.45
CA SER A 145 -4.50 7.47 14.36
C SER A 145 -4.96 7.73 15.80
N ARG A 146 -5.29 8.97 16.14
CA ARG A 146 -5.64 9.37 17.51
C ARG A 146 -7.02 8.92 17.95
N GLY A 147 -7.95 8.79 17.05
CA GLY A 147 -9.29 8.38 17.38
C GLY A 147 -10.09 9.41 18.18
N THR A 148 -9.89 10.69 17.90
CA THR A 148 -10.61 11.78 18.57
C THR A 148 -12.06 11.89 18.09
N VAL A 149 -12.92 12.51 18.93
CA VAL A 149 -14.31 12.82 18.61
C VAL A 149 -14.42 13.60 17.29
N GLY A 150 -15.30 13.16 16.42
CA GLY A 150 -15.44 13.76 15.09
C GLY A 150 -14.30 13.35 14.19
N THR A 151 -14.05 12.04 14.13
CA THR A 151 -13.07 11.45 13.22
C THR A 151 -13.19 12.01 11.83
N THR A 152 -12.13 11.97 11.08
CA THR A 152 -12.10 12.37 9.69
C THR A 152 -13.22 11.72 8.90
N ILE A 153 -13.53 10.48 9.14
CA ILE A 153 -14.62 9.74 8.50
C ILE A 153 -15.96 10.39 8.75
N GLY A 154 -16.32 10.70 9.98
CA GLY A 154 -17.55 11.44 10.30
C GLY A 154 -17.55 12.85 9.70
N ARG A 155 -16.38 13.49 9.64
CA ARG A 155 -16.22 14.85 9.09
C ARG A 155 -16.30 14.89 7.57
N VAL A 156 -15.73 13.89 6.88
CA VAL A 156 -15.67 13.81 5.41
C VAL A 156 -16.95 13.22 4.83
N SER A 157 -17.43 12.13 5.40
CA SER A 157 -18.64 11.45 4.92
C SER A 157 -19.92 12.22 5.24
N GLY A 158 -19.88 13.21 6.13
CA GLY A 158 -21.08 13.88 6.63
C GLY A 158 -21.98 12.98 7.48
N ALA A 159 -21.55 11.76 7.78
CA ALA A 159 -22.32 10.83 8.60
C ALA A 159 -22.32 11.31 10.06
N PRO A 160 -23.48 11.46 10.72
CA PRO A 160 -23.58 11.83 12.13
C PRO A 160 -23.20 10.64 13.04
N ILE A 161 -22.23 9.83 12.63
CA ILE A 161 -21.79 8.67 13.38
C ILE A 161 -21.18 9.16 14.68
N LEU A 162 -21.86 8.87 15.77
CA LEU A 162 -21.41 9.18 17.13
C LEU A 162 -21.35 10.70 17.47
N GLU A 163 -22.17 11.54 16.83
CA GLU A 163 -22.35 12.90 17.29
C GLU A 163 -22.79 12.90 18.76
N GLY A 164 -22.00 13.51 19.64
CA GLY A 164 -22.25 13.53 21.08
C GLY A 164 -21.82 12.29 21.87
N TYR A 165 -21.15 11.30 21.24
CA TYR A 165 -20.53 10.21 21.96
C TYR A 165 -19.15 10.63 22.49
N GLU A 166 -18.96 10.50 23.80
CA GLU A 166 -17.64 10.65 24.44
C GLU A 166 -17.08 9.28 24.76
N ALA A 167 -15.85 9.00 24.33
CA ALA A 167 -15.16 7.77 24.70
C ALA A 167 -14.94 7.78 26.24
N PRO A 168 -15.14 6.63 26.93
CA PRO A 168 -14.82 6.52 28.33
C PRO A 168 -13.35 6.87 28.61
N ASP A 169 -13.08 7.47 29.76
CA ASP A 169 -11.71 7.75 30.20
C ASP A 169 -10.83 6.52 30.13
N GLY A 170 -9.61 6.66 29.63
CA GLY A 170 -8.63 5.58 29.49
C GLY A 170 -8.82 4.68 28.25
N LEU A 171 -9.80 4.95 27.37
CA LEU A 171 -9.96 4.24 26.09
C LEU A 171 -9.38 5.02 24.89
N MET A 172 -8.76 6.16 25.12
CA MET A 172 -8.08 6.92 24.06
C MET A 172 -6.90 6.10 23.51
N ILE A 173 -6.81 6.09 22.18
CA ILE A 173 -5.69 5.44 21.49
C ILE A 173 -4.47 6.33 21.59
N GLY A 174 -3.33 5.70 21.96
CA GLY A 174 -2.04 6.39 22.07
C GLY A 174 -1.78 7.00 23.45
N ALA A 175 -0.79 7.89 23.49
CA ALA A 175 -0.34 8.53 24.71
C ALA A 175 -1.43 9.35 25.40
N ASP A 176 -1.39 9.39 26.73
CA ASP A 176 -2.33 10.16 27.57
C ASP A 176 -2.06 11.67 27.49
N ARG A 177 -2.38 12.23 26.36
CA ARG A 177 -2.32 13.66 26.02
C ARG A 177 -3.21 13.95 24.82
N ASP A 178 -3.62 15.19 24.65
CA ASP A 178 -4.32 15.63 23.44
C ASP A 178 -3.37 15.83 22.25
N GLY A 179 -3.95 16.01 21.07
CA GLY A 179 -3.25 16.33 19.85
C GLY A 179 -2.82 15.13 19.00
N PRO A 180 -2.01 15.34 17.96
CA PRO A 180 -1.64 14.33 16.97
C PRO A 180 -0.70 13.27 17.54
N LEU A 181 -0.67 12.09 16.96
CA LEU A 181 0.29 11.03 17.25
C LEU A 181 1.33 10.97 16.14
N PHE A 182 2.60 10.91 16.52
CA PHE A 182 3.69 10.68 15.59
C PHE A 182 3.68 9.21 15.15
N SER A 183 3.80 8.95 13.86
CA SER A 183 3.80 7.60 13.29
C SER A 183 5.19 6.96 13.41
N GLY A 184 5.25 5.72 13.90
CA GLY A 184 6.50 4.96 13.97
C GLY A 184 6.90 4.34 12.65
N VAL A 185 5.95 4.14 11.75
CA VAL A 185 6.18 3.63 10.38
C VAL A 185 6.04 4.78 9.38
N PRO A 186 6.98 4.96 8.43
CA PRO A 186 6.92 6.02 7.44
C PRO A 186 5.93 5.69 6.31
N TRP A 187 4.64 5.65 6.63
CA TRP A 187 3.57 5.18 5.74
C TRP A 187 3.50 5.90 4.41
N ILE A 188 3.70 7.22 4.41
CA ILE A 188 3.61 8.04 3.21
C ILE A 188 4.75 7.70 2.25
N SER A 189 5.97 7.58 2.76
CA SER A 189 7.13 7.19 1.96
C SER A 189 6.97 5.78 1.38
N ILE A 190 6.41 4.85 2.15
CA ILE A 190 6.13 3.48 1.71
C ILE A 190 5.04 3.46 0.62
N ALA A 191 3.95 4.21 0.79
CA ALA A 191 2.90 4.31 -0.22
C ALA A 191 3.44 4.96 -1.52
N THR A 192 4.31 5.96 -1.40
CA THR A 192 4.99 6.59 -2.54
C THR A 192 5.90 5.60 -3.28
N PHE A 193 6.60 4.73 -2.55
CA PHE A 193 7.35 3.62 -3.13
C PHE A 193 6.45 2.69 -3.95
N TYR A 194 5.30 2.31 -3.42
CA TYR A 194 4.34 1.48 -4.13
C TYR A 194 3.83 2.17 -5.41
N ASN A 195 3.48 3.45 -5.33
CA ASN A 195 3.05 4.25 -6.47
C ASN A 195 4.12 4.29 -7.57
N ALA A 196 5.37 4.62 -7.23
CA ALA A 196 6.49 4.65 -8.17
C ALA A 196 6.73 3.29 -8.82
N SER A 197 6.63 2.21 -8.03
CA SER A 197 6.80 0.84 -8.52
C SER A 197 5.72 0.44 -9.53
N VAL A 198 4.44 0.78 -9.28
CA VAL A 198 3.34 0.56 -10.24
C VAL A 198 3.58 1.38 -11.50
N ALA A 199 3.90 2.68 -11.39
CA ALA A 199 4.09 3.56 -12.52
C ALA A 199 5.22 3.09 -13.45
N ILE A 200 6.39 2.72 -12.90
CA ILE A 200 7.51 2.18 -13.68
C ILE A 200 7.11 0.91 -14.41
N ASN A 201 6.50 -0.06 -13.70
CA ASN A 201 6.16 -1.35 -14.31
C ASN A 201 5.05 -1.19 -15.38
N ALA A 202 4.08 -0.29 -15.19
CA ALA A 202 3.06 0.02 -16.20
C ALA A 202 3.69 0.66 -17.46
N ALA A 203 4.62 1.61 -17.29
CA ALA A 203 5.34 2.21 -18.40
C ALA A 203 6.19 1.18 -19.17
N LEU A 204 6.78 0.19 -18.47
CA LEU A 204 7.50 -0.92 -19.11
C LEU A 204 6.56 -1.82 -19.93
N VAL A 205 5.34 -2.08 -19.46
CA VAL A 205 4.32 -2.82 -20.24
C VAL A 205 3.94 -2.03 -21.50
N ALA A 206 3.61 -0.76 -21.37
CA ALA A 206 3.30 0.11 -22.51
C ALA A 206 4.46 0.15 -23.52
N ARG A 207 5.70 0.27 -23.02
CA ARG A 207 6.91 0.25 -23.86
C ARG A 207 7.11 -1.08 -24.60
N ALA A 208 6.78 -2.20 -23.98
CA ALA A 208 6.91 -3.51 -24.65
C ALA A 208 6.03 -3.58 -25.92
N THR A 209 4.88 -2.92 -25.91
CA THR A 209 3.96 -2.83 -27.06
C THR A 209 4.36 -1.72 -28.04
N THR A 210 4.69 -0.52 -27.52
CA THR A 210 4.88 0.68 -28.35
C THR A 210 6.33 0.90 -28.78
N GLY A 211 7.30 0.32 -28.08
CA GLY A 211 8.70 0.65 -28.23
C GLY A 211 9.08 2.02 -27.65
N ARG A 212 8.15 2.77 -27.07
CA ARG A 212 8.33 4.12 -26.54
C ARG A 212 8.47 4.10 -25.02
N GLY A 213 9.45 4.83 -24.51
CA GLY A 213 9.55 5.19 -23.10
C GLY A 213 8.70 6.41 -22.78
N GLN A 214 8.68 6.81 -21.53
CA GLN A 214 7.95 8.00 -21.06
C GLN A 214 8.44 8.48 -19.70
N HIS A 215 8.05 9.69 -19.36
CA HIS A 215 8.15 10.19 -18.00
C HIS A 215 6.96 9.74 -17.18
N VAL A 216 7.23 9.23 -15.97
CA VAL A 216 6.24 8.88 -14.94
C VAL A 216 6.56 9.63 -13.66
N HIS A 217 5.55 10.04 -12.93
CA HIS A 217 5.69 10.85 -11.73
C HIS A 217 4.76 10.36 -10.63
N THR A 218 5.21 10.47 -9.39
CA THR A 218 4.39 10.42 -8.18
C THR A 218 4.96 11.34 -7.12
N SER A 219 4.18 11.64 -6.10
CA SER A 219 4.58 12.51 -5.00
C SER A 219 4.24 11.90 -3.64
N MET A 220 4.92 12.39 -2.60
CA MET A 220 4.57 12.02 -1.23
C MET A 220 3.14 12.44 -0.86
N LEU A 221 2.64 13.53 -1.47
CA LEU A 221 1.23 13.90 -1.29
C LEU A 221 0.28 12.86 -1.90
N GLN A 222 0.58 12.31 -3.09
CA GLN A 222 -0.17 11.17 -3.65
C GLN A 222 0.03 9.91 -2.80
N GLY A 223 1.20 9.72 -2.19
CA GLY A 223 1.44 8.71 -1.16
C GLY A 223 0.51 8.85 0.05
N ALA A 224 0.32 10.09 0.54
CA ALA A 224 -0.63 10.36 1.63
C ALA A 224 -2.07 10.03 1.22
N LEU A 225 -2.50 10.35 0.00
CA LEU A 225 -3.81 9.95 -0.52
C LEU A 225 -3.92 8.42 -0.63
N ALA A 226 -2.86 7.73 -1.03
CA ALA A 226 -2.83 6.27 -1.15
C ALA A 226 -2.99 5.55 0.20
N THR A 227 -2.43 6.08 1.28
CA THR A 227 -2.58 5.49 2.62
C THR A 227 -3.99 5.60 3.18
N THR A 228 -4.81 6.51 2.66
CA THR A 228 -6.13 6.87 3.20
C THR A 228 -7.28 6.61 2.22
N VAL A 229 -7.03 5.88 1.13
CA VAL A 229 -8.04 5.59 0.09
C VAL A 229 -9.34 4.99 0.65
N CYS A 230 -9.24 4.20 1.72
CA CYS A 230 -10.40 3.57 2.35
C CYS A 230 -11.15 4.49 3.34
N ALA A 231 -10.57 5.64 3.69
CA ALA A 231 -11.08 6.54 4.73
C ALA A 231 -11.53 7.90 4.19
N TRP A 232 -10.73 8.50 3.30
CA TRP A 232 -10.99 9.87 2.82
C TRP A 232 -11.92 9.87 1.63
N MET A 233 -13.21 9.72 1.91
CA MET A 233 -14.28 9.77 0.93
C MET A 233 -15.41 10.67 1.43
N ARG A 234 -16.02 11.42 0.51
CA ARG A 234 -17.21 12.25 0.76
C ARG A 234 -18.34 11.78 -0.15
N ALA A 235 -19.49 11.45 0.44
CA ALA A 235 -20.68 11.02 -0.28
C ALA A 235 -21.88 11.91 0.06
N GLU A 236 -22.72 12.20 -0.93
CA GLU A 236 -23.94 13.02 -0.76
C GLU A 236 -24.93 12.35 0.19
N SER A 237 -25.14 11.04 0.06
CA SER A 237 -26.03 10.24 0.88
C SER A 237 -25.25 9.21 1.72
N SER A 238 -24.34 9.70 2.56
CA SER A 238 -23.47 8.88 3.41
C SER A 238 -24.24 8.11 4.51
N GLU A 239 -25.45 8.54 4.84
CA GLU A 239 -26.34 7.89 5.82
C GLU A 239 -26.98 6.60 5.29
N ARG A 240 -26.86 6.29 4.00
CA ARG A 240 -27.44 5.07 3.43
C ARG A 240 -26.90 3.82 4.10
N ASN A 241 -27.82 2.90 4.35
CA ASN A 241 -27.51 1.61 4.96
C ASN A 241 -26.36 0.91 4.24
N GLY A 242 -25.33 0.54 4.99
CA GLY A 242 -24.17 -0.18 4.51
C GLY A 242 -22.98 0.70 4.13
N PHE A 243 -23.13 1.95 3.71
CA PHE A 243 -21.99 2.77 3.29
C PHE A 243 -20.93 2.90 4.39
N ASN A 244 -21.36 3.24 5.59
CA ASN A 244 -20.47 3.41 6.74
C ASN A 244 -20.26 2.13 7.57
N SER A 245 -20.69 0.95 7.11
CA SER A 245 -20.70 -0.29 7.90
C SER A 245 -19.31 -0.80 8.31
N TRP A 246 -18.23 -0.37 7.64
CA TRP A 246 -16.85 -0.76 7.91
C TRP A 246 -15.98 0.42 8.35
N ILE A 247 -16.60 1.54 8.64
CA ILE A 247 -15.90 2.67 9.22
C ILE A 247 -15.63 2.34 10.68
N PHE A 248 -14.40 1.96 10.95
CA PHE A 248 -13.91 1.79 12.31
C PHE A 248 -13.80 3.16 12.94
N ASP A 249 -14.65 3.43 13.93
CA ASP A 249 -14.40 4.58 14.79
C ASP A 249 -13.02 4.39 15.45
N PRO A 250 -12.05 5.26 15.19
CA PRO A 250 -10.76 5.16 15.85
C PRO A 250 -10.85 5.25 17.37
N ARG A 251 -11.95 5.74 17.93
CA ARG A 251 -12.25 5.73 19.38
C ARG A 251 -12.64 4.34 19.89
N ALA A 252 -13.07 3.43 19.00
CA ALA A 252 -13.35 2.07 19.42
C ALA A 252 -12.05 1.39 19.89
N PRO A 253 -12.11 0.64 20.99
CA PRO A 253 -10.96 -0.16 21.40
C PRO A 253 -10.55 -1.05 20.23
N LYS A 254 -9.29 -0.92 19.81
CA LYS A 254 -8.76 -1.63 18.63
C LYS A 254 -8.51 -3.12 18.90
N GLY A 255 -9.05 -3.67 19.97
CA GLY A 255 -8.92 -5.08 20.31
C GLY A 255 -7.53 -5.50 20.75
N PHE A 256 -6.70 -4.58 21.23
CA PHE A 256 -5.41 -4.91 21.84
C PHE A 256 -5.60 -5.18 23.34
N PHE A 257 -5.17 -6.37 23.76
CA PHE A 257 -5.23 -6.79 25.16
C PHE A 257 -3.91 -7.42 25.59
N GLN A 258 -3.47 -7.14 26.81
CA GLN A 258 -2.27 -7.76 27.37
C GLN A 258 -2.64 -9.08 28.06
N SER A 259 -1.97 -10.15 27.66
CA SER A 259 -2.14 -11.50 28.17
C SER A 259 -1.36 -11.72 29.47
N SER A 260 -1.58 -12.85 30.16
CA SER A 260 -0.95 -13.15 31.45
C SER A 260 0.59 -13.20 31.42
N ASP A 261 1.17 -13.47 30.26
CA ASP A 261 2.62 -13.47 30.01
C ASP A 261 3.19 -12.09 29.64
N GLY A 262 2.38 -11.02 29.75
CA GLY A 262 2.76 -9.67 29.41
C GLY A 262 2.78 -9.35 27.90
N ARG A 263 2.52 -10.35 27.05
CA ARG A 263 2.45 -10.14 25.59
C ARG A 263 1.12 -9.52 25.21
N TRP A 264 1.15 -8.69 24.16
CA TRP A 264 -0.05 -8.14 23.54
C TRP A 264 -0.65 -9.11 22.53
N THR A 265 -1.98 -9.23 22.54
CA THR A 265 -2.76 -9.90 21.49
C THR A 265 -3.68 -8.90 20.79
N HIS A 266 -3.82 -9.04 19.50
CA HIS A 266 -4.77 -8.27 18.70
C HIS A 266 -5.96 -9.16 18.33
N HIS A 267 -7.12 -8.82 18.86
CA HIS A 267 -8.41 -9.38 18.48
C HIS A 267 -9.03 -8.44 17.45
N TRP A 268 -9.01 -8.79 16.17
CA TRP A 268 -9.43 -7.87 15.10
C TRP A 268 -10.82 -7.30 15.32
N VAL A 269 -11.78 -8.16 15.66
CA VAL A 269 -13.08 -7.73 16.20
C VAL A 269 -13.16 -8.30 17.60
N PRO A 270 -13.05 -7.47 18.65
CA PRO A 270 -13.15 -7.96 20.01
C PRO A 270 -14.60 -8.40 20.26
N LEU A 271 -14.83 -9.71 20.18
CA LEU A 271 -16.14 -10.34 20.41
C LEU A 271 -16.33 -10.62 21.90
N PRO A 272 -17.17 -9.85 22.62
CA PRO A 272 -17.40 -10.08 24.05
C PRO A 272 -17.83 -11.52 24.35
N SER A 273 -18.71 -12.09 23.54
CA SER A 273 -19.16 -13.49 23.71
C SER A 273 -18.02 -14.50 23.62
N PHE A 274 -17.06 -14.32 22.69
CA PHE A 274 -15.89 -15.19 22.60
C PHE A 274 -14.96 -15.01 23.80
N ILE A 275 -14.55 -13.77 24.07
CA ILE A 275 -13.53 -13.46 25.08
C ILE A 275 -14.02 -13.80 26.48
N LEU A 276 -15.23 -13.37 26.83
CA LEU A 276 -15.78 -13.56 28.17
C LEU A 276 -16.09 -15.05 28.43
N ASN A 277 -16.73 -15.74 27.49
CA ASN A 277 -17.04 -17.18 27.68
C ASN A 277 -15.76 -18.01 27.80
N ALA A 278 -14.75 -17.74 26.95
CA ALA A 278 -13.47 -18.44 27.04
C ALA A 278 -12.70 -18.08 28.33
N GLY A 279 -12.74 -16.83 28.78
CA GLY A 279 -12.03 -16.36 29.96
C GLY A 279 -12.63 -16.77 31.29
N GLU A 280 -13.88 -17.29 31.35
CA GLU A 280 -14.52 -17.80 32.56
C GLU A 280 -14.18 -19.27 32.83
N MET A 281 -13.55 -19.98 31.88
CA MET A 281 -13.20 -21.39 32.02
C MET A 281 -11.90 -21.57 32.82
N GLU A 282 -11.78 -22.65 33.60
CA GLU A 282 -10.52 -23.05 34.29
C GLU A 282 -9.41 -23.38 33.28
N LYS A 283 -9.80 -23.87 32.09
CA LYS A 283 -8.94 -24.05 30.93
C LYS A 283 -9.54 -23.24 29.78
N LEU A 284 -8.69 -22.62 28.99
CA LEU A 284 -9.12 -21.89 27.81
C LEU A 284 -9.62 -22.91 26.75
N GLU A 285 -10.92 -23.12 26.70
CA GLU A 285 -11.57 -24.06 25.78
C GLU A 285 -12.75 -23.35 25.07
N PRO A 286 -13.07 -23.74 23.81
CA PRO A 286 -14.22 -23.18 23.11
C PRO A 286 -15.50 -23.67 23.82
N GLY A 287 -16.33 -22.73 24.31
CA GLY A 287 -17.66 -23.04 24.80
C GLY A 287 -18.58 -23.56 23.68
N PRO A 288 -19.65 -24.31 24.04
CA PRO A 288 -20.56 -24.93 23.06
C PRO A 288 -21.30 -23.95 22.17
N GLU A 289 -21.37 -22.67 22.51
CA GLU A 289 -22.11 -21.61 21.78
C GLU A 289 -21.22 -20.70 20.92
N LEU A 290 -19.91 -20.95 20.81
CA LEU A 290 -18.97 -20.12 20.06
C LEU A 290 -19.06 -20.30 18.54
N LYS A 291 -20.00 -21.05 18.04
CA LYS A 291 -20.34 -21.03 16.62
C LYS A 291 -21.13 -19.76 16.36
N ALA A 292 -20.45 -18.73 15.84
CA ALA A 292 -21.16 -17.64 15.18
C ALA A 292 -22.21 -18.26 14.26
N PRO A 293 -23.49 -17.88 14.34
CA PRO A 293 -24.50 -18.41 13.43
C PRO A 293 -23.97 -18.20 12.01
N ARG A 294 -23.87 -19.29 11.22
CA ARG A 294 -23.43 -19.21 9.82
C ARG A 294 -24.28 -18.24 8.97
N ASP A 295 -25.46 -17.89 9.49
CA ASP A 295 -26.46 -17.04 8.89
C ASP A 295 -26.50 -15.62 9.47
N ALA A 296 -25.71 -15.31 10.50
CA ALA A 296 -25.51 -13.92 10.87
C ALA A 296 -24.58 -13.32 9.79
N PRO A 297 -25.06 -12.40 8.92
CA PRO A 297 -24.13 -11.56 8.18
C PRO A 297 -23.15 -11.01 9.21
N MET A 298 -21.86 -10.88 8.84
CA MET A 298 -20.93 -10.15 9.68
C MET A 298 -21.52 -8.74 9.86
N ARG A 299 -22.39 -8.60 10.84
CA ARG A 299 -22.96 -7.31 11.24
C ARG A 299 -21.89 -6.58 12.03
N ILE A 300 -20.91 -6.12 11.30
CA ILE A 300 -20.19 -4.94 11.73
C ILE A 300 -21.11 -3.80 11.31
N SER A 301 -22.19 -3.68 12.04
CA SER A 301 -23.00 -2.47 11.96
C SER A 301 -22.30 -1.46 12.86
N PRO A 302 -21.93 -0.29 12.36
CA PRO A 302 -21.53 0.82 13.19
C PRO A 302 -22.76 1.58 13.71
N ALA A 303 -23.88 0.91 13.95
CA ALA A 303 -24.86 1.51 14.81
C ALA A 303 -24.13 1.87 16.11
N ALA A 304 -24.26 3.12 16.54
CA ALA A 304 -23.65 3.58 17.80
C ALA A 304 -23.90 2.61 18.96
N GLU A 305 -25.01 1.89 18.91
CA GLU A 305 -25.45 0.85 19.83
C GLU A 305 -24.52 -0.40 19.83
N ASP A 306 -24.01 -0.82 18.66
CA ASP A 306 -23.11 -1.98 18.58
C ASP A 306 -21.69 -1.61 19.06
N MET A 307 -21.26 -0.37 18.84
CA MET A 307 -20.00 0.15 19.37
C MET A 307 -20.06 0.31 20.89
N ILE A 308 -21.19 0.71 21.44
CA ILE A 308 -21.44 0.79 22.88
C ILE A 308 -21.24 -0.57 23.54
N VAL A 309 -21.63 -1.68 22.90
CA VAL A 309 -21.47 -3.03 23.46
C VAL A 309 -19.98 -3.37 23.62
N ILE A 310 -19.14 -3.06 22.65
CA ILE A 310 -17.69 -3.29 22.74
C ILE A 310 -17.08 -2.46 23.88
N HIS A 311 -17.44 -1.19 23.98
CA HIS A 311 -16.98 -0.31 25.05
C HIS A 311 -17.49 -0.76 26.42
N ALA A 312 -18.74 -1.14 26.51
CA ALA A 312 -19.37 -1.57 27.76
C ALA A 312 -18.71 -2.81 28.39
N PHE A 313 -18.09 -3.66 27.59
CA PHE A 313 -17.44 -4.90 28.04
C PHE A 313 -15.91 -4.86 27.93
N TYR A 314 -15.31 -3.71 27.62
CA TYR A 314 -13.87 -3.64 27.39
C TYR A 314 -13.05 -4.07 28.61
N ASP A 315 -13.37 -3.57 29.81
CA ASP A 315 -12.66 -3.91 31.02
C ASP A 315 -12.78 -5.40 31.35
N GLN A 316 -13.98 -5.98 31.21
CA GLN A 316 -14.20 -7.40 31.45
C GLN A 316 -13.42 -8.26 30.43
N MET A 317 -13.37 -7.84 29.17
CA MET A 317 -12.57 -8.52 28.14
C MET A 317 -11.08 -8.43 28.45
N ARG A 318 -10.57 -7.27 28.84
CA ARG A 318 -9.18 -7.08 29.27
C ARG A 318 -8.84 -8.02 30.42
N ASP A 319 -9.67 -8.05 31.45
CA ASP A 319 -9.47 -8.90 32.64
C ASP A 319 -9.58 -10.40 32.29
N ALA A 320 -10.39 -10.76 31.31
CA ALA A 320 -10.47 -12.13 30.82
C ALA A 320 -9.22 -12.54 30.04
N VAL A 321 -8.74 -11.68 29.13
CA VAL A 321 -7.53 -11.97 28.35
C VAL A 321 -6.30 -12.06 29.23
N ALA A 322 -6.20 -11.26 30.28
CA ALA A 322 -5.10 -11.28 31.24
C ALA A 322 -4.98 -12.59 32.06
N LYS A 323 -5.94 -13.51 31.98
CA LYS A 323 -5.89 -14.80 32.71
C LYS A 323 -5.03 -15.86 32.05
N PHE A 324 -4.81 -15.81 30.74
CA PHE A 324 -4.11 -16.82 29.98
C PHE A 324 -3.00 -16.22 29.12
N PRO A 325 -1.95 -16.98 28.78
CA PRO A 325 -0.88 -16.50 27.93
C PRO A 325 -1.36 -16.27 26.47
N ALA A 326 -0.67 -15.40 25.74
CA ALA A 326 -1.02 -15.05 24.37
C ALA A 326 -1.08 -16.25 23.42
N ALA A 327 -0.21 -17.24 23.62
CA ALA A 327 -0.18 -18.45 22.79
C ALA A 327 -1.47 -19.26 22.90
N ASP A 328 -2.08 -19.33 24.08
CA ASP A 328 -3.33 -20.07 24.30
C ASP A 328 -4.51 -19.36 23.60
N TRP A 329 -4.56 -18.02 23.66
CA TRP A 329 -5.57 -17.23 22.95
C TRP A 329 -5.48 -17.41 21.43
N THR A 330 -4.28 -17.35 20.88
CA THR A 330 -4.07 -17.53 19.42
C THR A 330 -4.38 -18.97 18.98
N ALA A 331 -4.02 -19.98 19.78
CA ALA A 331 -4.33 -21.38 19.48
C ALA A 331 -5.83 -21.64 19.47
N LEU A 332 -6.56 -21.15 20.48
CA LEU A 332 -8.00 -21.28 20.54
C LEU A 332 -8.68 -20.56 19.37
N ALA A 333 -8.27 -19.34 19.09
CA ALA A 333 -8.80 -18.55 17.99
C ALA A 333 -8.59 -19.24 16.62
N ALA A 334 -7.41 -19.82 16.39
CA ALA A 334 -7.12 -20.60 15.19
C ALA A 334 -8.04 -21.82 15.06
N GLN A 335 -8.30 -22.53 16.17
CA GLN A 335 -9.17 -23.71 16.19
C GLN A 335 -10.62 -23.38 15.78
N ILE A 336 -11.13 -22.22 16.18
CA ILE A 336 -12.53 -21.83 15.94
C ILE A 336 -12.70 -20.85 14.77
N GLY A 337 -11.59 -20.40 14.14
CA GLY A 337 -11.60 -19.52 12.98
C GLY A 337 -11.86 -18.05 13.31
N VAL A 338 -11.47 -17.58 14.51
CA VAL A 338 -11.52 -16.15 14.90
C VAL A 338 -10.16 -15.50 14.65
N PRO A 339 -10.10 -14.26 14.10
CA PRO A 339 -8.84 -13.59 13.82
C PRO A 339 -8.24 -12.97 15.08
N VAL A 340 -7.35 -13.71 15.74
CA VAL A 340 -6.55 -13.26 16.89
C VAL A 340 -5.08 -13.58 16.64
N GLN A 341 -4.19 -12.62 16.87
CA GLN A 341 -2.76 -12.81 16.72
C GLN A 341 -1.97 -12.18 17.88
N THR A 342 -0.86 -12.79 18.24
CA THR A 342 0.12 -12.17 19.12
C THR A 342 0.80 -11.02 18.39
N VAL A 343 0.88 -9.84 19.02
CA VAL A 343 1.64 -8.72 18.50
C VAL A 343 3.13 -8.97 18.70
N ARG A 344 3.88 -8.92 17.62
CA ARG A 344 5.34 -9.11 17.59
C ARG A 344 6.05 -7.80 17.38
N SER A 345 7.30 -7.69 17.79
CA SER A 345 8.19 -6.66 17.23
C SER A 345 8.56 -7.03 15.79
N PRO A 346 8.98 -6.08 14.95
CA PRO A 346 9.43 -6.41 13.59
C PRO A 346 10.63 -7.36 13.60
N GLU A 347 11.53 -7.26 14.58
CA GLU A 347 12.67 -8.16 14.74
C GLU A 347 12.23 -9.59 15.11
N GLU A 348 11.23 -9.75 15.98
CA GLU A 348 10.64 -11.07 16.26
C GLU A 348 10.02 -11.70 15.00
N ALA A 349 9.41 -10.90 14.14
CA ALA A 349 8.86 -11.39 12.87
C ALA A 349 9.96 -11.93 11.94
N LEU A 350 11.13 -11.27 11.90
CA LEU A 350 12.29 -11.71 11.11
C LEU A 350 12.95 -12.98 11.65
N LEU A 351 12.63 -13.41 12.85
CA LEU A 351 13.10 -14.67 13.45
C LEU A 351 12.12 -15.84 13.24
N ASP A 352 10.97 -15.62 12.60
CA ASP A 352 9.96 -16.65 12.36
C ASP A 352 10.50 -17.70 11.37
N PRO A 353 10.63 -18.99 11.77
CA PRO A 353 11.17 -20.03 10.90
C PRO A 353 10.29 -20.31 9.66
N LEU A 354 8.99 -20.03 9.71
CA LEU A 354 8.09 -20.22 8.57
C LEU A 354 8.38 -19.18 7.48
N LEU A 355 8.65 -17.93 7.88
CA LEU A 355 8.98 -16.84 6.96
C LEU A 355 10.38 -16.97 6.35
N LEU A 356 11.31 -17.60 7.09
CA LEU A 356 12.61 -17.99 6.55
C LEU A 356 12.49 -19.14 5.54
N ALA A 357 11.62 -20.11 5.82
CA ALA A 357 11.45 -21.28 4.97
C ALA A 357 10.79 -20.94 3.61
N ASP A 358 9.86 -19.97 3.58
CA ASP A 358 9.18 -19.56 2.35
C ASP A 358 9.90 -18.43 1.59
N GLY A 359 10.98 -17.86 2.17
CA GLY A 359 11.80 -16.82 1.55
C GLY A 359 11.26 -15.41 1.66
N SER A 360 10.17 -15.18 2.42
CA SER A 360 9.68 -13.83 2.73
C SER A 360 10.55 -13.13 3.78
N VAL A 361 11.38 -13.88 4.49
CA VAL A 361 12.55 -13.41 5.23
C VAL A 361 13.77 -14.12 4.67
N VAL A 362 14.89 -13.41 4.53
CA VAL A 362 16.15 -13.93 4.02
C VAL A 362 17.30 -13.57 4.94
N GLU A 363 18.35 -14.39 4.90
CA GLU A 363 19.63 -14.07 5.55
C GLU A 363 20.68 -13.80 4.46
N VAL A 364 21.23 -12.59 4.46
CA VAL A 364 22.22 -12.12 3.48
C VAL A 364 23.32 -11.39 4.23
N ASP A 365 24.59 -11.78 4.01
CA ASP A 365 25.76 -11.18 4.67
C ASP A 365 25.65 -11.15 6.20
N GLY A 366 25.04 -12.18 6.79
CA GLY A 366 24.86 -12.30 8.23
C GLY A 366 23.74 -11.43 8.81
N ILE A 367 22.85 -10.90 7.97
CA ILE A 367 21.71 -10.08 8.38
C ILE A 367 20.42 -10.73 7.91
N ARG A 368 19.48 -10.93 8.83
CA ARG A 368 18.08 -11.31 8.50
C ARG A 368 17.26 -10.07 8.25
N MET A 369 16.55 -10.08 7.12
CA MET A 369 15.74 -8.96 6.67
C MET A 369 14.55 -9.46 5.86
N VAL A 370 13.59 -8.57 5.58
CA VAL A 370 12.49 -8.89 4.66
C VAL A 370 13.07 -9.36 3.31
N GLY A 371 12.55 -10.50 2.83
CA GLY A 371 12.93 -11.09 1.56
C GLY A 371 11.99 -10.65 0.43
N ARG A 372 11.50 -11.62 -0.34
CA ARG A 372 10.59 -11.37 -1.45
C ARG A 372 9.15 -11.37 -0.99
N THR A 373 8.40 -10.40 -1.49
CA THR A 373 7.01 -10.15 -1.09
C THR A 373 5.99 -10.63 -2.12
N TYR A 374 6.45 -11.12 -3.27
CA TYR A 374 5.66 -11.87 -4.26
C TYR A 374 6.57 -12.82 -5.02
N GLN A 375 6.01 -13.90 -5.55
CA GLN A 375 6.74 -14.99 -6.19
C GLN A 375 6.09 -15.39 -7.51
N PHE A 376 6.93 -15.87 -8.43
CA PHE A 376 6.53 -16.34 -9.76
C PHE A 376 6.87 -17.81 -9.94
N GLU A 377 5.93 -18.58 -10.53
CA GLU A 377 6.12 -20.01 -10.79
C GLU A 377 7.25 -20.28 -11.77
N LYS A 378 7.28 -19.56 -12.92
CA LYS A 378 8.20 -19.86 -14.03
C LYS A 378 9.46 -19.02 -14.03
N THR A 379 9.45 -17.87 -13.40
CA THR A 379 10.59 -16.94 -13.35
C THR A 379 11.02 -16.69 -11.90
N PRO A 380 11.50 -17.75 -11.19
CA PRO A 380 11.97 -17.58 -9.83
C PRO A 380 13.12 -16.55 -9.83
N PRO A 381 13.06 -15.53 -8.97
CA PRO A 381 14.05 -14.47 -8.98
C PRO A 381 15.43 -14.99 -8.52
N PRO A 382 16.54 -14.32 -8.94
CA PRO A 382 17.88 -14.69 -8.53
C PRO A 382 18.07 -14.52 -7.02
N PRO A 383 19.08 -15.16 -6.39
CA PRO A 383 19.39 -14.94 -4.99
C PRO A 383 19.59 -13.45 -4.67
N ILE A 384 19.02 -13.00 -3.55
CA ILE A 384 19.21 -11.63 -3.08
C ILE A 384 20.68 -11.46 -2.71
N ARG A 385 21.30 -10.37 -3.18
CA ARG A 385 22.68 -9.99 -2.87
C ARG A 385 22.69 -8.91 -1.80
N GLY A 386 23.77 -8.82 -1.03
CA GLY A 386 23.93 -7.81 0.00
C GLY A 386 24.17 -6.40 -0.53
N VAL A 387 24.55 -5.51 0.36
CA VAL A 387 24.80 -4.09 0.07
C VAL A 387 26.27 -3.90 -0.28
N ALA A 388 26.56 -3.44 -1.49
CA ALA A 388 27.91 -3.08 -1.91
C ALA A 388 28.44 -1.85 -1.15
N ALA A 389 29.77 -1.71 -1.04
CA ALA A 389 30.38 -0.53 -0.44
C ALA A 389 30.14 0.73 -1.31
N PRO A 390 30.07 1.94 -0.71
CA PRO A 390 29.99 3.18 -1.48
C PRO A 390 31.12 3.27 -2.53
N GLY A 391 30.77 3.56 -3.79
CA GLY A 391 31.72 3.73 -4.88
C GLY A 391 32.41 2.45 -5.36
N GLU A 392 32.10 1.27 -4.82
CA GLU A 392 32.73 -0.01 -5.17
C GLU A 392 32.78 -0.28 -6.66
N HIS A 393 31.76 0.12 -7.38
CA HIS A 393 31.63 -0.16 -8.82
C HIS A 393 32.01 1.01 -9.72
N THR A 394 32.53 2.13 -9.19
CA THR A 394 32.79 3.36 -9.95
C THR A 394 33.69 3.13 -11.17
N ALA A 395 34.77 2.40 -11.03
CA ALA A 395 35.69 2.14 -12.15
C ALA A 395 35.03 1.30 -13.27
N ALA A 396 34.27 0.28 -12.89
CA ALA A 396 33.56 -0.58 -13.85
C ALA A 396 32.43 0.21 -14.57
N VAL A 397 31.68 1.03 -13.84
CA VAL A 397 30.59 1.85 -14.38
C VAL A 397 31.14 2.91 -15.36
N ARG A 398 32.29 3.54 -15.06
CA ARG A 398 32.95 4.47 -15.99
C ARG A 398 33.44 3.79 -17.26
N ALA A 399 34.00 2.56 -17.15
CA ALA A 399 34.42 1.79 -18.31
C ALA A 399 33.23 1.36 -19.19
N GLU A 400 32.14 0.97 -18.58
CA GLU A 400 30.85 0.66 -19.25
C GLU A 400 30.33 1.89 -20.01
N ALA A 401 30.25 3.03 -19.35
CA ALA A 401 29.83 4.30 -19.96
C ALA A 401 30.66 4.67 -21.19
N ALA A 402 31.99 4.50 -21.12
CA ALA A 402 32.90 4.76 -22.24
C ALA A 402 32.61 3.86 -23.45
N ALA A 403 32.20 2.61 -23.23
CA ALA A 403 31.79 1.70 -24.31
C ALA A 403 30.44 2.08 -24.94
N ILE A 404 29.51 2.61 -24.16
CA ILE A 404 28.15 3.01 -24.62
C ILE A 404 28.20 4.32 -25.42
N ALA A 405 29.09 5.24 -25.13
CA ALA A 405 29.13 6.59 -25.71
C ALA A 405 29.15 6.63 -27.24
N ALA A 406 29.61 5.56 -27.89
CA ALA A 406 29.67 5.45 -29.36
C ALA A 406 28.41 4.82 -29.98
N THR A 407 27.45 4.34 -29.17
CA THR A 407 26.26 3.62 -29.65
C THR A 407 25.11 4.61 -29.95
N PRO A 408 24.49 4.55 -31.16
CA PRO A 408 23.31 5.35 -31.43
C PRO A 408 22.16 5.02 -30.48
N ALA A 409 21.38 6.03 -30.11
CA ALA A 409 20.16 5.83 -29.31
C ALA A 409 19.16 4.92 -30.05
N PRO A 410 18.47 4.00 -29.38
CA PRO A 410 17.43 3.18 -30.00
C PRO A 410 16.27 4.06 -30.47
N ALA A 411 15.74 3.79 -31.66
CA ALA A 411 14.58 4.51 -32.18
C ALA A 411 13.29 4.03 -31.49
N ALA A 412 12.38 4.93 -31.21
CA ALA A 412 11.01 4.61 -30.83
C ALA A 412 10.19 4.22 -32.08
N THR A 413 9.52 3.08 -32.09
CA THR A 413 8.98 2.49 -33.34
C THR A 413 7.47 2.26 -33.35
N GLY A 414 6.76 2.36 -32.21
CA GLY A 414 5.35 1.99 -32.15
C GLY A 414 4.36 3.14 -32.14
N THR A 415 3.08 2.84 -32.35
CA THR A 415 1.96 3.78 -32.18
C THR A 415 1.71 4.01 -30.68
N PRO A 416 1.51 5.27 -30.25
CA PRO A 416 1.11 5.54 -28.87
C PRO A 416 -0.18 4.80 -28.47
N LEU A 417 -0.25 4.38 -27.22
CA LEU A 417 -1.47 3.88 -26.59
C LEU A 417 -2.20 5.03 -25.88
N ALA A 418 -3.52 4.94 -25.77
CA ALA A 418 -4.31 5.91 -25.01
C ALA A 418 -4.12 5.74 -23.49
N ALA A 419 -3.80 4.53 -23.02
CA ALA A 419 -3.49 4.22 -21.63
C ALA A 419 -2.51 3.03 -21.59
N ALA A 420 -1.76 2.90 -20.48
CA ALA A 420 -0.66 1.93 -20.37
C ALA A 420 -1.10 0.46 -20.55
N LEU A 421 -2.32 0.12 -20.15
CA LEU A 421 -2.91 -1.22 -20.25
C LEU A 421 -4.09 -1.30 -21.23
N GLU A 422 -4.11 -0.43 -22.24
CA GLU A 422 -5.12 -0.49 -23.30
C GLU A 422 -5.16 -1.90 -23.93
N GLY A 423 -6.35 -2.51 -23.95
CA GLY A 423 -6.59 -3.85 -24.51
C GLY A 423 -6.37 -5.02 -23.55
N VAL A 424 -5.84 -4.78 -22.35
CA VAL A 424 -5.68 -5.82 -21.31
C VAL A 424 -7.03 -6.08 -20.62
N VAL A 425 -7.40 -7.36 -20.49
CA VAL A 425 -8.64 -7.81 -19.83
C VAL A 425 -8.31 -8.57 -18.54
N VAL A 426 -8.88 -8.11 -17.43
CA VAL A 426 -8.67 -8.67 -16.07
C VAL A 426 -9.98 -9.17 -15.51
N LEU A 427 -10.03 -10.41 -15.05
CA LEU A 427 -11.13 -10.97 -14.26
C LEU A 427 -10.78 -10.87 -12.76
N ASP A 428 -11.58 -10.13 -12.01
CA ASP A 428 -11.40 -9.90 -10.58
C ASP A 428 -12.46 -10.67 -9.78
N LEU A 429 -12.05 -11.71 -9.07
CA LEU A 429 -12.88 -12.48 -8.14
C LEU A 429 -12.57 -12.12 -6.67
N GLY A 430 -11.79 -11.06 -6.44
CA GLY A 430 -11.39 -10.66 -5.09
C GLY A 430 -12.56 -10.12 -4.26
N LEU A 431 -12.43 -10.23 -2.94
CA LEU A 431 -13.35 -9.66 -1.97
C LEU A 431 -12.60 -8.69 -1.04
N ALA A 432 -13.30 -7.77 -0.44
CA ALA A 432 -12.74 -6.74 0.45
C ALA A 432 -11.72 -5.83 -0.26
N VAL A 433 -10.52 -5.68 0.29
CA VAL A 433 -9.56 -4.67 -0.13
C VAL A 433 -8.39 -5.26 -0.92
N ALA A 434 -7.67 -6.23 -0.34
CA ALA A 434 -6.34 -6.64 -0.80
C ALA A 434 -6.25 -7.01 -2.29
N GLY A 435 -7.18 -7.83 -2.78
CA GLY A 435 -7.26 -8.16 -4.20
C GLY A 435 -7.85 -7.04 -5.06
N PRO A 436 -9.08 -6.59 -4.75
CA PRO A 436 -9.77 -5.58 -5.52
C PRO A 436 -9.01 -4.26 -5.69
N PHE A 437 -8.25 -3.81 -4.71
CA PHE A 437 -7.45 -2.59 -4.83
C PHE A 437 -6.38 -2.72 -5.93
N GLY A 438 -5.69 -3.86 -6.01
CA GLY A 438 -4.70 -4.10 -7.06
C GLY A 438 -5.32 -4.04 -8.46
N THR A 439 -6.48 -4.66 -8.65
CA THR A 439 -7.18 -4.62 -9.95
C THR A 439 -7.80 -3.25 -10.26
N GLN A 440 -8.13 -2.43 -9.24
CA GLN A 440 -8.49 -1.04 -9.46
C GLN A 440 -7.31 -0.23 -10.02
N LEU A 441 -6.09 -0.41 -9.49
CA LEU A 441 -4.90 0.23 -10.05
C LEU A 441 -4.70 -0.15 -11.53
N LEU A 442 -4.98 -1.40 -11.90
CA LEU A 442 -4.95 -1.82 -13.31
C LEU A 442 -6.05 -1.16 -14.13
N ALA A 443 -7.26 -0.95 -13.57
CA ALA A 443 -8.32 -0.19 -14.23
C ALA A 443 -7.93 1.29 -14.45
N ASP A 444 -7.31 1.92 -13.45
CA ASP A 444 -6.80 3.30 -13.55
C ASP A 444 -5.68 3.43 -14.62
N LEU A 445 -5.00 2.34 -14.93
CA LEU A 445 -4.00 2.23 -16.00
C LEU A 445 -4.61 1.88 -17.37
N GLY A 446 -5.95 1.77 -17.47
CA GLY A 446 -6.68 1.55 -18.71
C GLY A 446 -7.05 0.10 -19.03
N ALA A 447 -6.80 -0.86 -18.14
CA ALA A 447 -7.26 -2.22 -18.33
C ALA A 447 -8.79 -2.32 -18.24
N THR A 448 -9.41 -3.20 -19.02
CA THR A 448 -10.80 -3.61 -18.82
C THR A 448 -10.88 -4.60 -17.66
N VAL A 449 -11.31 -4.13 -16.50
CA VAL A 449 -11.47 -5.00 -15.33
C VAL A 449 -12.92 -5.42 -15.18
N ILE A 450 -13.16 -6.73 -15.20
CA ILE A 450 -14.49 -7.34 -15.01
C ILE A 450 -14.53 -7.98 -13.62
N LYS A 451 -15.28 -7.36 -12.73
CA LYS A 451 -15.55 -7.90 -11.40
C LYS A 451 -16.58 -9.00 -11.47
N VAL A 452 -16.21 -10.21 -11.06
CA VAL A 452 -17.11 -11.35 -10.94
C VAL A 452 -17.67 -11.37 -9.53
N ASN A 453 -18.92 -10.93 -9.37
CA ASN A 453 -19.60 -10.84 -8.10
C ASN A 453 -20.41 -12.10 -7.76
N ASN A 454 -20.53 -12.41 -6.47
CA ASN A 454 -21.48 -13.41 -5.98
C ASN A 454 -22.86 -12.77 -5.78
N ALA A 455 -23.91 -13.45 -6.23
CA ALA A 455 -25.27 -12.93 -6.26
C ALA A 455 -25.86 -12.58 -4.86
N VAL A 456 -25.41 -13.26 -3.80
CA VAL A 456 -25.99 -13.13 -2.45
C VAL A 456 -25.11 -12.27 -1.53
N PHE A 457 -23.84 -12.56 -1.43
CA PHE A 457 -22.96 -11.93 -0.46
C PHE A 457 -22.51 -10.53 -0.87
N ASP A 458 -22.15 -10.35 -2.13
CA ASP A 458 -21.54 -9.11 -2.62
C ASP A 458 -22.52 -7.92 -2.64
N THR A 459 -23.83 -8.18 -2.66
CA THR A 459 -24.83 -7.09 -2.67
C THR A 459 -24.73 -6.19 -1.44
N PHE A 460 -24.43 -6.76 -0.27
CA PHE A 460 -24.23 -5.97 0.96
C PHE A 460 -22.83 -5.33 0.98
N TRP A 461 -21.79 -6.16 0.71
CA TRP A 461 -20.41 -5.70 0.78
C TRP A 461 -20.14 -4.53 -0.15
N MET A 462 -20.61 -4.61 -1.39
CA MET A 462 -20.38 -3.59 -2.41
C MET A 462 -21.09 -2.25 -2.15
N GLN A 463 -21.90 -2.14 -1.10
CA GLN A 463 -22.49 -0.88 -0.65
C GLN A 463 -21.58 -0.12 0.33
N THR A 464 -20.56 -0.76 0.86
CA THR A 464 -19.67 -0.16 1.86
C THR A 464 -18.67 0.81 1.22
N SER A 465 -18.27 1.84 1.98
CA SER A 465 -17.24 2.78 1.55
C SER A 465 -15.92 2.08 1.22
N ILE A 466 -15.51 1.07 2.01
CA ILE A 466 -14.30 0.30 1.77
C ILE A 466 -14.36 -0.43 0.43
N ALA A 467 -15.49 -1.07 0.09
CA ALA A 467 -15.63 -1.71 -1.21
C ALA A 467 -15.63 -0.69 -2.35
N MET A 468 -16.29 0.46 -2.16
CA MET A 468 -16.28 1.54 -3.15
C MET A 468 -14.88 2.08 -3.41
N SER A 469 -14.03 2.15 -2.38
CA SER A 469 -12.64 2.63 -2.52
C SER A 469 -11.76 1.75 -3.41
N CYS A 470 -12.16 0.51 -3.66
CA CYS A 470 -11.37 -0.50 -4.37
C CYS A 470 -11.97 -0.94 -5.71
N ASN A 471 -13.11 -0.36 -6.15
CA ASN A 471 -13.85 -0.89 -7.27
C ASN A 471 -14.32 0.17 -8.29
N ARG A 472 -13.68 1.36 -8.31
CA ARG A 472 -13.98 2.34 -9.36
C ARG A 472 -13.51 1.86 -10.73
N GLY A 473 -14.21 2.29 -11.77
CA GLY A 473 -13.81 2.02 -13.16
C GLY A 473 -13.93 0.57 -13.60
N LYS A 474 -14.43 -0.33 -12.75
CA LYS A 474 -14.64 -1.74 -13.09
C LYS A 474 -16.04 -1.98 -13.65
N GLN A 475 -16.15 -2.95 -14.53
CA GLN A 475 -17.41 -3.54 -14.96
C GLN A 475 -17.82 -4.65 -13.99
N SER A 476 -19.12 -4.93 -13.86
CA SER A 476 -19.62 -5.94 -12.95
C SER A 476 -20.50 -6.96 -13.65
N ILE A 477 -20.16 -8.24 -13.48
CA ILE A 477 -21.02 -9.38 -13.79
C ILE A 477 -21.30 -10.20 -12.53
N THR A 478 -22.53 -10.64 -12.34
CA THR A 478 -22.88 -11.52 -11.21
C THR A 478 -23.06 -12.93 -11.70
N ILE A 479 -22.25 -13.88 -11.19
CA ILE A 479 -22.22 -15.29 -11.59
C ILE A 479 -22.31 -16.19 -10.36
N ASP A 480 -23.18 -17.20 -10.40
CA ASP A 480 -23.14 -18.29 -9.45
C ASP A 480 -22.18 -19.41 -9.93
N LEU A 481 -20.92 -19.33 -9.45
CA LEU A 481 -19.87 -20.30 -9.79
C LEU A 481 -20.13 -21.73 -9.27
N LYS A 482 -21.12 -21.91 -8.40
CA LYS A 482 -21.51 -23.25 -7.92
C LYS A 482 -22.42 -23.98 -8.89
N ARG A 483 -23.01 -23.27 -9.86
CA ARG A 483 -23.82 -23.83 -10.94
C ARG A 483 -22.96 -24.17 -12.14
N PRO A 484 -23.13 -25.35 -12.76
CA PRO A 484 -22.36 -25.70 -13.96
C PRO A 484 -22.49 -24.67 -15.09
N GLU A 485 -23.68 -24.10 -15.28
CA GLU A 485 -23.94 -23.08 -16.30
C GLU A 485 -23.21 -21.76 -15.98
N GLY A 486 -23.17 -21.35 -14.71
CA GLY A 486 -22.43 -20.19 -14.26
C GLY A 486 -20.92 -20.38 -14.40
N LEU A 487 -20.41 -21.55 -14.01
CA LEU A 487 -19.00 -21.88 -14.20
C LEU A 487 -18.62 -21.90 -15.68
N ALA A 488 -19.50 -22.41 -16.57
CA ALA A 488 -19.27 -22.38 -18.01
C ALA A 488 -19.18 -20.95 -18.55
N VAL A 489 -20.03 -20.03 -18.08
CA VAL A 489 -19.93 -18.59 -18.42
C VAL A 489 -18.58 -18.02 -17.97
N PHE A 490 -18.14 -18.32 -16.75
CA PHE A 490 -16.84 -17.86 -16.26
C PHE A 490 -15.69 -18.42 -17.11
N HIS A 491 -15.74 -19.71 -17.48
CA HIS A 491 -14.74 -20.31 -18.35
C HIS A 491 -14.72 -19.67 -19.75
N ASP A 492 -15.86 -19.23 -20.29
CA ASP A 492 -15.90 -18.50 -21.57
C ASP A 492 -15.25 -17.11 -21.44
N LEU A 493 -15.41 -16.42 -20.29
CA LEU A 493 -14.68 -15.19 -20.01
C LEU A 493 -13.16 -15.41 -19.90
N VAL A 494 -12.72 -16.48 -19.26
CA VAL A 494 -11.30 -16.84 -19.12
C VAL A 494 -10.59 -17.03 -20.47
N ARG A 495 -11.30 -17.52 -21.50
CA ARG A 495 -10.72 -17.65 -22.86
C ARG A 495 -10.28 -16.33 -23.47
N THR A 496 -10.87 -15.23 -23.04
CA THR A 496 -10.59 -13.88 -23.54
C THR A 496 -9.83 -13.00 -22.56
N ALA A 497 -9.56 -13.51 -21.36
CA ALA A 497 -8.88 -12.76 -20.31
C ALA A 497 -7.35 -12.89 -20.39
N ASP A 498 -6.67 -11.82 -20.03
CA ASP A 498 -5.22 -11.79 -19.85
C ASP A 498 -4.81 -12.18 -18.42
N VAL A 499 -5.63 -11.79 -17.45
CA VAL A 499 -5.35 -11.96 -16.03
C VAL A 499 -6.58 -12.45 -15.29
N VAL A 500 -6.40 -13.39 -14.38
CA VAL A 500 -7.36 -13.71 -13.30
C VAL A 500 -6.73 -13.41 -11.96
N GLN A 501 -7.45 -12.70 -11.10
CA GLN A 501 -6.99 -12.34 -9.76
C GLN A 501 -8.07 -12.67 -8.72
N HIS A 502 -7.67 -13.26 -7.60
CA HIS A 502 -8.55 -13.49 -6.46
C HIS A 502 -7.80 -13.51 -5.13
N ASN A 503 -8.57 -13.36 -4.04
CA ASN A 503 -8.08 -13.52 -2.66
C ASN A 503 -8.90 -14.55 -1.85
N MET A 504 -9.57 -15.46 -2.54
CA MET A 504 -10.22 -16.61 -1.89
C MET A 504 -9.16 -17.53 -1.29
N ARG A 505 -9.52 -18.30 -0.25
CA ARG A 505 -8.69 -19.45 0.15
C ARG A 505 -8.51 -20.39 -1.05
N TYR A 506 -7.29 -20.86 -1.25
CA TYR A 506 -6.97 -21.61 -2.47
C TYR A 506 -7.79 -22.90 -2.62
N ASP A 507 -8.05 -23.62 -1.50
CA ASP A 507 -8.94 -24.79 -1.46
C ASP A 507 -10.39 -24.49 -1.92
N ALA A 508 -10.84 -23.23 -1.73
CA ALA A 508 -12.14 -22.81 -2.24
C ALA A 508 -12.12 -22.58 -3.75
N ALA A 509 -11.02 -22.03 -4.28
CA ALA A 509 -10.85 -21.88 -5.72
C ALA A 509 -10.81 -23.23 -6.42
N GLU A 510 -10.10 -24.22 -5.87
CA GLU A 510 -10.07 -25.60 -6.38
C GLU A 510 -11.47 -26.23 -6.41
N ARG A 511 -12.21 -26.15 -5.30
CA ARG A 511 -13.59 -26.68 -5.24
C ARG A 511 -14.54 -26.02 -6.23
N LEU A 512 -14.30 -24.77 -6.61
CA LEU A 512 -15.10 -24.03 -7.58
C LEU A 512 -14.64 -24.26 -9.02
N GLY A 513 -13.48 -24.89 -9.25
CA GLY A 513 -12.91 -25.06 -10.60
C GLY A 513 -12.40 -23.74 -11.21
N VAL A 514 -11.95 -22.83 -10.36
CA VAL A 514 -11.39 -21.52 -10.76
C VAL A 514 -9.93 -21.36 -10.31
N ASP A 515 -9.29 -22.44 -9.90
CA ASP A 515 -7.87 -22.50 -9.57
C ASP A 515 -6.96 -22.40 -10.80
N HIS A 516 -5.67 -22.18 -10.59
CA HIS A 516 -4.69 -21.98 -11.67
C HIS A 516 -4.66 -23.14 -12.67
N GLU A 517 -4.58 -24.39 -12.20
CA GLU A 517 -4.46 -25.56 -13.08
C GLU A 517 -5.73 -25.76 -13.95
N SER A 518 -6.91 -25.55 -13.36
CA SER A 518 -8.18 -25.59 -14.08
C SER A 518 -8.27 -24.52 -15.17
N LEU A 519 -7.85 -23.28 -14.86
CA LEU A 519 -7.94 -22.17 -15.80
C LEU A 519 -6.82 -22.16 -16.85
N LYS A 520 -5.63 -22.62 -16.52
CA LYS A 520 -4.49 -22.82 -17.45
C LYS A 520 -4.81 -23.83 -18.55
N ALA A 521 -5.64 -24.83 -18.25
CA ALA A 521 -6.12 -25.77 -19.24
C ALA A 521 -7.04 -25.10 -20.28
N ILE A 522 -7.72 -24.00 -19.94
CA ILE A 522 -8.61 -23.22 -20.81
C ILE A 522 -7.84 -22.13 -21.57
N ASN A 523 -6.94 -21.43 -20.89
CA ASN A 523 -6.09 -20.37 -21.43
C ASN A 523 -4.64 -20.56 -20.96
N PRO A 524 -3.78 -21.24 -21.76
CA PRO A 524 -2.39 -21.55 -21.38
C PRO A 524 -1.49 -20.34 -21.12
N ASN A 525 -1.86 -19.18 -21.65
CA ASN A 525 -1.10 -17.93 -21.52
C ASN A 525 -1.66 -16.98 -20.45
N LEU A 526 -2.61 -17.50 -19.63
CA LEU A 526 -3.21 -16.74 -18.55
C LEU A 526 -2.19 -16.37 -17.50
N ILE A 527 -2.25 -15.14 -17.03
CA ILE A 527 -1.57 -14.70 -15.80
C ILE A 527 -2.56 -14.92 -14.66
N TYR A 528 -2.14 -15.67 -13.65
CA TYR A 528 -3.01 -15.99 -12.51
C TYR A 528 -2.38 -15.46 -11.22
N CYS A 529 -3.09 -14.54 -10.54
CA CYS A 529 -2.63 -13.90 -9.32
C CYS A 529 -3.48 -14.32 -8.11
N HIS A 530 -2.84 -14.89 -7.10
CA HIS A 530 -3.44 -15.22 -5.82
C HIS A 530 -2.94 -14.29 -4.73
N THR A 531 -3.83 -13.49 -4.14
CA THR A 531 -3.53 -12.62 -2.99
C THR A 531 -3.98 -13.27 -1.69
N ARG A 532 -3.04 -13.59 -0.81
CA ARG A 532 -3.29 -14.32 0.44
C ARG A 532 -3.32 -13.38 1.66
N GLY A 533 -3.78 -13.89 2.81
CA GLY A 533 -3.64 -13.21 4.09
C GLY A 533 -2.26 -13.44 4.72
N HIS A 534 -1.81 -14.70 4.70
CA HIS A 534 -0.63 -15.19 5.39
C HIS A 534 0.30 -15.98 4.47
N ASP A 535 1.43 -16.44 5.01
CA ASP A 535 2.33 -17.42 4.40
C ASP A 535 1.63 -18.78 4.14
N PRO A 536 2.24 -19.70 3.36
CA PRO A 536 1.60 -20.95 2.98
C PRO A 536 1.17 -21.84 4.16
N GLU A 537 1.94 -21.86 5.25
CA GLU A 537 1.66 -22.72 6.42
C GLU A 537 0.48 -22.18 7.24
N ARG A 538 0.24 -20.86 7.20
CA ARG A 538 -0.87 -20.19 7.89
C ARG A 538 -2.03 -19.82 6.96
N MET A 539 -2.03 -20.27 5.71
CA MET A 539 -3.00 -19.87 4.67
C MET A 539 -4.47 -20.20 5.01
N LEU A 540 -4.74 -21.10 5.94
CA LEU A 540 -6.09 -21.45 6.38
C LEU A 540 -6.57 -20.59 7.56
N LEU A 541 -5.69 -19.81 8.19
CA LEU A 541 -6.07 -18.86 9.22
C LEU A 541 -6.79 -17.66 8.61
N PRO A 542 -7.72 -17.02 9.34
CA PRO A 542 -8.30 -15.76 8.92
C PRO A 542 -7.23 -14.70 8.77
N GLY A 543 -7.00 -14.23 7.52
CA GLY A 543 -6.00 -13.21 7.19
C GLY A 543 -6.67 -11.90 6.83
N ASN A 544 -6.22 -10.82 7.47
CA ASN A 544 -6.63 -9.44 7.23
C ASN A 544 -5.48 -8.48 7.60
N ASP A 545 -5.66 -7.20 7.34
CA ASP A 545 -4.67 -6.17 7.63
C ASP A 545 -4.15 -6.25 9.06
N GLN A 546 -5.06 -6.33 10.02
CA GLN A 546 -4.78 -6.29 11.45
C GLN A 546 -3.96 -7.49 11.93
N THR A 547 -4.28 -8.68 11.45
CA THR A 547 -3.51 -9.88 11.80
C THR A 547 -2.14 -9.88 11.15
N GLY A 548 -2.02 -9.37 9.91
CA GLY A 548 -0.75 -9.16 9.23
C GLY A 548 0.13 -8.12 9.96
N ALA A 549 -0.46 -6.99 10.36
CA ALA A 549 0.23 -5.93 11.11
C ALA A 549 0.76 -6.44 12.47
N ALA A 550 -0.02 -7.28 13.17
CA ALA A 550 0.40 -7.87 14.44
C ALA A 550 1.57 -8.84 14.25
N LEU A 551 1.50 -9.73 13.25
CA LEU A 551 2.54 -10.74 12.98
C LEU A 551 3.84 -10.16 12.45
N ALA A 552 3.78 -9.12 11.61
CA ALA A 552 4.95 -8.48 10.99
C ALA A 552 5.60 -7.41 11.87
N GLY A 553 4.92 -6.97 12.93
CA GLY A 553 5.43 -5.94 13.84
C GLY A 553 5.00 -4.50 13.52
N ALA A 554 4.14 -4.28 12.53
CA ALA A 554 3.71 -2.93 12.15
C ALA A 554 2.96 -2.23 13.29
N SER A 555 2.05 -2.95 13.99
CA SER A 555 1.34 -2.39 15.15
C SER A 555 2.25 -2.09 16.34
N TRP A 556 3.34 -2.83 16.47
CA TRP A 556 4.38 -2.61 17.49
C TRP A 556 5.19 -1.35 17.18
N MET A 557 5.71 -1.30 15.95
CA MET A 557 6.57 -0.21 15.48
C MET A 557 5.81 1.11 15.43
N GLU A 558 4.55 1.11 14.99
CA GLU A 558 3.71 2.30 14.89
C GLU A 558 3.56 3.03 16.22
N ALA A 559 3.36 2.28 17.28
CA ALA A 559 3.17 2.84 18.61
C ALA A 559 4.46 3.15 19.37
N GLY A 560 5.59 2.56 19.00
CA GLY A 560 6.79 2.54 19.84
C GLY A 560 6.54 1.77 21.13
N VAL A 561 6.15 0.49 21.03
CA VAL A 561 5.84 -0.35 22.22
C VAL A 561 7.05 -0.50 23.13
N GLU A 562 8.27 -0.41 22.59
CA GLU A 562 9.53 -0.35 23.34
C GLU A 562 9.58 0.80 24.35
N SER A 563 8.91 1.91 24.05
CA SER A 563 8.82 3.08 24.94
C SER A 563 7.70 2.93 25.99
N GLY A 564 7.05 1.77 26.08
CA GLY A 564 5.98 1.47 27.01
C GLY A 564 4.56 1.74 26.50
N ASN A 565 4.42 2.11 25.24
CA ASN A 565 3.12 2.38 24.64
C ASN A 565 2.33 1.10 24.33
N MET A 566 1.00 1.18 24.31
CA MET A 566 0.13 0.14 23.81
C MET A 566 0.26 0.06 22.28
N PRO A 567 0.25 -1.13 21.66
CA PRO A 567 0.25 -1.25 20.20
C PRO A 567 -0.87 -0.47 19.54
N ILE A 568 -0.63 0.05 18.35
CA ILE A 568 -1.62 0.77 17.54
C ILE A 568 -1.74 0.09 16.18
N TRP A 569 -2.97 -0.18 15.74
CA TRP A 569 -3.23 -0.47 14.34
C TRP A 569 -3.57 0.86 13.64
N PRO A 570 -2.73 1.30 12.69
CA PRO A 570 -2.97 2.55 11.98
C PRO A 570 -4.14 2.44 11.00
N ASN A 571 -4.82 3.53 10.75
CA ASN A 571 -5.95 3.58 9.81
C ASN A 571 -5.52 3.60 8.33
N THR A 572 -4.28 3.27 8.03
CA THR A 572 -3.74 3.31 6.67
C THR A 572 -4.13 2.10 5.81
N SER A 573 -4.52 0.98 6.41
CA SER A 573 -4.80 -0.31 5.74
C SER A 573 -3.71 -0.75 4.75
N LEU A 574 -2.45 -0.32 4.95
CA LEU A 574 -1.37 -0.53 3.98
C LEU A 574 -0.81 -1.96 3.99
N GLY A 575 -1.37 -2.86 4.76
CA GLY A 575 -1.24 -4.31 4.57
C GLY A 575 -2.15 -4.80 3.47
N ASP A 576 -3.44 -4.49 3.56
CA ASP A 576 -4.43 -4.83 2.55
C ASP A 576 -4.14 -4.11 1.22
N THR A 577 -4.06 -2.78 1.21
CA THR A 577 -3.76 -2.02 0.00
C THR A 577 -2.34 -2.26 -0.49
N GLY A 578 -1.36 -2.45 0.41
CA GLY A 578 0.01 -2.85 0.09
C GLY A 578 0.07 -4.19 -0.63
N ASN A 579 -0.71 -5.19 -0.18
CA ASN A 579 -0.86 -6.45 -0.90
C ASN A 579 -1.53 -6.26 -2.28
N GLY A 580 -2.49 -5.34 -2.38
CA GLY A 580 -3.05 -4.90 -3.66
C GLY A 580 -2.00 -4.31 -4.58
N TYR A 581 -1.13 -3.42 -4.08
CA TYR A 581 0.01 -2.89 -4.83
C TYR A 581 0.97 -4.00 -5.28
N LEU A 582 1.37 -4.91 -4.40
CA LEU A 582 2.25 -6.03 -4.74
C LEU A 582 1.63 -6.92 -5.82
N SER A 583 0.31 -7.17 -5.75
CA SER A 583 -0.40 -7.93 -6.79
C SER A 583 -0.39 -7.18 -8.13
N ALA A 584 -0.67 -5.88 -8.15
CA ALA A 584 -0.62 -5.07 -9.36
C ALA A 584 0.79 -5.03 -9.97
N ILE A 585 1.83 -4.82 -9.15
CA ILE A 585 3.24 -4.81 -9.59
C ILE A 585 3.60 -6.18 -10.19
N GLY A 586 3.27 -7.28 -9.49
CA GLY A 586 3.53 -8.63 -9.97
C GLY A 586 2.79 -8.95 -11.28
N ILE A 587 1.53 -8.55 -11.41
CA ILE A 587 0.75 -8.67 -12.65
C ILE A 587 1.40 -7.88 -13.79
N LEU A 588 1.81 -6.63 -13.55
CA LEU A 588 2.48 -5.79 -14.53
C LEU A 588 3.81 -6.40 -14.99
N GLN A 589 4.61 -6.95 -14.07
CA GLN A 589 5.84 -7.66 -14.43
C GLN A 589 5.55 -8.93 -15.24
N ALA A 590 4.50 -9.67 -14.89
CA ALA A 590 4.09 -10.85 -15.66
C ALA A 590 3.56 -10.47 -17.06
N LEU A 591 2.84 -9.35 -17.22
CA LEU A 591 2.44 -8.80 -18.51
C LEU A 591 3.65 -8.37 -19.34
N TYR A 592 4.62 -7.68 -18.73
CA TYR A 592 5.88 -7.31 -19.38
C TYR A 592 6.68 -8.54 -19.84
N HIS A 593 6.76 -9.57 -19.00
CA HIS A 593 7.40 -10.85 -19.35
C HIS A 593 6.65 -11.53 -20.52
N ARG A 594 5.32 -11.63 -20.44
CA ARG A 594 4.49 -12.26 -21.48
C ARG A 594 4.62 -11.52 -22.81
N ALA A 595 4.69 -10.21 -22.82
CA ALA A 595 4.90 -9.43 -24.05
C ALA A 595 6.23 -9.75 -24.74
N ARG A 596 7.24 -10.22 -23.99
CA ARG A 596 8.58 -10.59 -24.50
C ARG A 596 8.70 -12.07 -24.87
N THR A 597 7.97 -12.95 -24.19
CA THR A 597 8.13 -14.41 -24.28
C THR A 597 6.91 -15.15 -24.81
N GLY A 598 5.72 -14.54 -24.74
CA GLY A 598 4.44 -15.19 -25.03
C GLY A 598 3.88 -16.01 -23.85
N GLU A 599 4.55 -16.07 -22.70
CA GLU A 599 4.19 -16.98 -21.60
C GLU A 599 3.51 -16.25 -20.42
N GLY A 600 2.29 -16.70 -20.07
CA GLY A 600 1.66 -16.40 -18.78
C GLY A 600 2.16 -17.31 -17.66
N GLN A 601 1.90 -16.95 -16.41
CA GLN A 601 2.32 -17.71 -15.25
C GLN A 601 1.50 -17.41 -14.00
N PHE A 602 1.64 -18.28 -13.00
CA PHE A 602 1.12 -18.06 -11.65
C PHE A 602 2.03 -17.11 -10.87
N LEU A 603 1.40 -16.25 -10.08
CA LEU A 603 2.08 -15.47 -9.04
C LEU A 603 1.23 -15.39 -7.78
N ASP A 604 1.89 -15.24 -6.64
CA ASP A 604 1.21 -15.03 -5.36
C ASP A 604 1.89 -13.98 -4.49
N THR A 605 1.11 -13.40 -3.58
CA THR A 605 1.56 -12.44 -2.57
C THR A 605 0.65 -12.52 -1.33
N ALA A 606 1.04 -11.88 -0.22
CA ALA A 606 0.28 -11.93 1.03
C ALA A 606 0.25 -10.60 1.77
N ILE A 607 -0.83 -10.35 2.53
CA ILE A 607 -0.96 -9.18 3.42
C ILE A 607 0.20 -9.14 4.43
N LEU A 608 0.55 -10.29 4.98
CA LEU A 608 1.69 -10.42 5.90
C LEU A 608 3.01 -9.95 5.24
N TYR A 609 3.23 -10.28 3.95
CA TYR A 609 4.43 -9.87 3.22
C TYR A 609 4.47 -8.37 2.95
N ALA A 610 3.32 -7.75 2.67
CA ALA A 610 3.23 -6.30 2.58
C ALA A 610 3.63 -5.63 3.90
N HIS A 611 3.14 -6.13 5.04
CA HIS A 611 3.53 -5.60 6.35
C HIS A 611 5.00 -5.85 6.69
N LEU A 612 5.59 -6.99 6.33
CA LEU A 612 7.05 -7.20 6.48
C LEU A 612 7.84 -6.14 5.71
N LEU A 613 7.41 -5.82 4.48
CA LEU A 613 8.03 -4.79 3.66
C LEU A 613 7.82 -3.38 4.27
N ASN A 614 6.65 -3.10 4.82
CA ASN A 614 6.36 -1.86 5.53
C ASN A 614 7.25 -1.67 6.77
N CYS A 615 7.68 -2.77 7.39
CA CYS A 615 8.59 -2.77 8.54
C CYS A 615 10.07 -2.90 8.14
N SER A 616 10.45 -2.67 6.88
CA SER A 616 11.79 -2.92 6.33
C SER A 616 12.92 -2.03 6.87
N MET A 617 12.65 -1.13 7.81
CA MET A 617 13.67 -0.50 8.63
C MET A 617 14.31 -1.48 9.63
N ALA A 618 13.62 -2.58 9.96
CA ALA A 618 14.10 -3.60 10.87
C ALA A 618 14.96 -4.65 10.14
N TRP A 619 16.00 -5.10 10.83
CA TRP A 619 16.85 -6.25 10.48
C TRP A 619 17.43 -6.86 11.76
N VAL A 620 17.93 -8.10 11.68
CA VAL A 620 18.56 -8.80 12.80
C VAL A 620 19.88 -9.36 12.33
N GLY A 621 20.97 -9.03 13.05
CA GLY A 621 22.31 -9.58 12.80
C GLY A 621 22.43 -11.05 13.20
N ALA A 622 23.42 -11.76 12.64
CA ALA A 622 23.65 -13.18 12.93
C ALA A 622 24.02 -13.45 14.40
N ASP A 623 24.57 -12.47 15.10
CA ASP A 623 24.92 -12.50 16.51
C ASP A 623 23.73 -12.09 17.41
N GLY A 624 22.58 -11.77 16.84
CA GLY A 624 21.40 -11.28 17.52
C GLY A 624 21.37 -9.75 17.71
N GLU A 625 22.30 -9.01 17.06
CA GLU A 625 22.24 -7.56 16.99
C GLU A 625 20.91 -7.13 16.35
N LEU A 626 20.20 -6.21 16.99
CA LEU A 626 18.96 -5.63 16.47
C LEU A 626 19.28 -4.33 15.72
N SER A 627 18.49 -4.04 14.70
CA SER A 627 18.58 -2.78 13.97
C SER A 627 18.38 -1.59 14.93
N GLU A 628 19.25 -0.59 14.85
CA GLU A 628 19.06 0.71 15.52
C GLU A 628 18.04 1.55 14.75
N ARG A 629 16.83 1.01 14.58
CA ARG A 629 15.76 1.77 13.94
C ARG A 629 15.21 2.85 14.88
N PRO A 630 14.71 3.95 14.34
CA PRO A 630 14.01 4.94 15.13
C PRO A 630 12.81 4.33 15.88
N VAL A 631 12.63 4.72 17.14
CA VAL A 631 11.51 4.31 17.99
C VAL A 631 10.77 5.55 18.45
N VAL A 632 9.44 5.52 18.35
CA VAL A 632 8.58 6.59 18.83
C VAL A 632 8.68 6.70 20.34
N ASP A 633 8.81 7.91 20.85
CA ASP A 633 8.92 8.19 22.28
C ASP A 633 7.64 7.85 23.07
N ALA A 634 7.72 7.82 24.40
CA ALA A 634 6.58 7.50 25.27
C ALA A 634 5.42 8.50 25.15
N ALA A 635 5.67 9.74 24.73
CA ALA A 635 4.66 10.75 24.48
C ALA A 635 4.07 10.66 23.06
N GLN A 636 4.61 9.77 22.23
CA GLN A 636 4.26 9.63 20.82
C GLN A 636 4.33 10.96 20.05
N THR A 637 5.41 11.69 20.28
CA THR A 637 5.68 12.97 19.63
C THR A 637 6.77 12.91 18.59
N GLY A 638 7.64 11.91 18.56
CA GLY A 638 8.73 11.84 17.59
C GLY A 638 9.65 10.64 17.78
N TRP A 639 10.65 10.56 16.91
CA TRP A 639 11.75 9.60 17.02
C TRP A 639 12.87 10.11 17.93
N ASP A 640 13.17 11.41 17.82
CA ASP A 640 14.20 12.12 18.57
C ASP A 640 13.91 13.63 18.59
N ASP A 641 14.85 14.45 19.06
CA ASP A 641 14.67 15.90 19.13
C ASP A 641 14.74 16.61 17.77
N ARG A 642 15.20 15.91 16.72
CA ARG A 642 15.35 16.45 15.37
C ARG A 642 14.15 16.13 14.47
N TYR A 643 13.36 15.11 14.80
CA TYR A 643 12.28 14.62 13.95
C TYR A 643 11.03 14.34 14.79
N ARG A 644 10.25 15.39 15.05
CA ARG A 644 9.14 15.32 16.00
C ARG A 644 8.09 16.41 15.88
N LEU A 645 7.01 16.19 16.61
CA LEU A 645 5.95 17.14 16.91
C LEU A 645 6.29 17.99 18.14
N HIS A 646 5.94 19.26 18.07
CA HIS A 646 6.03 20.22 19.18
C HIS A 646 4.67 20.89 19.40
N GLU A 647 4.24 20.97 20.64
CA GLU A 647 3.09 21.76 21.04
C GLU A 647 3.42 23.26 20.99
N THR A 648 2.46 24.07 20.51
CA THR A 648 2.55 25.53 20.43
C THR A 648 1.45 26.18 21.25
N ALA A 649 1.25 27.49 21.13
CA ALA A 649 0.21 28.18 21.89
C ALA A 649 -1.22 27.75 21.53
N ASP A 650 -1.47 27.23 20.31
CA ASP A 650 -2.80 26.95 19.81
C ASP A 650 -2.92 25.65 18.98
N GLY A 651 -1.84 24.90 18.88
CA GLY A 651 -1.82 23.67 18.06
C GLY A 651 -0.47 22.99 18.06
N TRP A 652 -0.10 22.33 16.95
CA TRP A 652 1.08 21.49 16.83
C TRP A 652 1.90 21.82 15.58
N LEU A 653 3.20 21.78 15.72
CA LEU A 653 4.18 21.96 14.66
C LEU A 653 5.07 20.73 14.56
N CYS A 654 5.25 20.18 13.36
CA CYS A 654 6.22 19.12 13.09
C CYS A 654 7.49 19.70 12.51
N VAL A 655 8.67 19.19 12.94
CA VAL A 655 9.98 19.60 12.41
C VAL A 655 10.77 18.40 11.90
N ALA A 656 11.66 18.65 10.91
CA ALA A 656 12.63 17.68 10.37
C ALA A 656 14.00 18.35 10.26
N LEU A 657 14.79 18.31 11.33
CA LEU A 657 16.10 19.00 11.44
C LEU A 657 17.21 18.10 10.90
N VAL A 658 17.32 17.98 9.59
CA VAL A 658 18.21 17.03 8.91
C VAL A 658 19.67 17.48 8.80
N THR A 659 19.99 18.73 9.15
CA THR A 659 21.36 19.27 9.17
C THR A 659 21.65 19.94 10.51
N GLU A 660 22.94 20.05 10.87
CA GLU A 660 23.35 20.79 12.07
C GLU A 660 22.90 22.27 12.01
N GLN A 661 22.93 22.88 10.83
CA GLN A 661 22.43 24.24 10.62
C GLN A 661 20.94 24.37 10.99
N HIS A 662 20.12 23.37 10.61
CA HIS A 662 18.69 23.38 10.98
C HIS A 662 18.52 23.28 12.51
N VAL A 663 19.36 22.46 13.19
CA VAL A 663 19.35 22.33 14.67
C VAL A 663 19.69 23.64 15.32
N ASP A 664 20.79 24.31 14.88
CA ASP A 664 21.25 25.58 15.43
C ASP A 664 20.21 26.70 15.22
N ASP A 665 19.66 26.80 14.01
CA ASP A 665 18.66 27.81 13.67
C ASP A 665 17.35 27.59 14.44
N PHE A 666 16.89 26.32 14.55
CA PHE A 666 15.72 25.98 15.35
C PHE A 666 15.92 26.36 16.83
N ALA A 667 17.02 25.93 17.44
CA ALA A 667 17.32 26.24 18.84
C ALA A 667 17.41 27.75 19.12
N ARG A 668 18.07 28.50 18.20
CA ARG A 668 18.21 29.96 18.32
C ARG A 668 16.86 30.67 18.18
N LEU A 669 16.02 30.27 17.25
CA LEU A 669 14.73 30.93 16.95
C LEU A 669 13.68 30.61 17.99
N THR A 670 13.73 29.41 18.60
CA THR A 670 12.75 28.96 19.60
C THR A 670 13.20 29.09 21.06
N ALA A 671 14.26 29.85 21.32
CA ALA A 671 14.86 29.98 22.65
C ALA A 671 13.86 30.45 23.73
N ASP A 672 12.84 31.24 23.36
CA ASP A 672 11.80 31.73 24.29
C ASP A 672 10.68 30.70 24.54
N GLY A 673 10.77 29.50 23.91
CA GLY A 673 9.81 28.41 24.00
C GLY A 673 8.69 28.49 22.94
N LEU A 674 8.27 27.32 22.46
CA LEU A 674 7.28 27.18 21.37
C LEU A 674 5.85 27.58 21.80
N SER A 675 5.53 27.51 23.08
CA SER A 675 4.24 27.96 23.66
C SER A 675 4.00 29.48 23.58
N THR A 676 5.01 30.26 23.14
CA THR A 676 4.92 31.72 23.06
C THR A 676 4.21 32.25 21.81
N ARG A 677 4.01 31.41 20.78
CA ARG A 677 3.36 31.80 19.52
C ARG A 677 2.44 30.68 19.01
N SER A 678 1.55 31.04 18.08
CA SER A 678 0.72 30.10 17.34
C SER A 678 1.56 29.16 16.46
N ALA A 679 1.01 28.00 16.09
CA ALA A 679 1.65 27.09 15.14
C ALA A 679 1.92 27.77 13.78
N ALA A 680 0.97 28.59 13.31
CA ALA A 680 1.11 29.33 12.05
C ALA A 680 2.21 30.41 12.11
N ASP A 681 2.35 31.14 13.24
CA ASP A 681 3.41 32.12 13.40
C ASP A 681 4.79 31.46 13.48
N TRP A 682 4.89 30.33 14.19
CA TRP A 682 6.13 29.57 14.23
C TRP A 682 6.51 29.01 12.87
N PHE A 683 5.54 28.48 12.15
CA PHE A 683 5.76 28.04 10.78
C PHE A 683 6.36 29.15 9.90
N ALA A 684 5.76 30.36 9.93
CA ALA A 684 6.25 31.47 9.13
C ALA A 684 7.69 31.88 9.49
N VAL A 685 8.07 31.86 10.78
CA VAL A 685 9.42 32.20 11.25
C VAL A 685 10.45 31.15 10.85
N LEU A 686 10.13 29.87 11.03
CA LEU A 686 11.05 28.75 10.79
C LEU A 686 11.21 28.50 9.28
N ASP A 687 10.14 28.56 8.51
CA ASP A 687 10.15 28.41 7.06
C ASP A 687 10.98 29.51 6.38
N ALA A 688 10.82 30.77 6.82
CA ALA A 688 11.62 31.88 6.33
C ALA A 688 13.12 31.75 6.64
N ALA A 689 13.48 31.00 7.69
CA ALA A 689 14.86 30.66 8.05
C ALA A 689 15.38 29.39 7.33
N GLY A 690 14.56 28.72 6.54
CA GLY A 690 14.91 27.48 5.85
C GLY A 690 14.91 26.24 6.74
N VAL A 691 14.29 26.30 7.92
CA VAL A 691 14.12 25.16 8.82
C VAL A 691 12.91 24.32 8.36
N PRO A 692 13.10 23.06 7.96
CA PRO A 692 11.99 22.21 7.50
C PRO A 692 10.96 21.96 8.61
N CYS A 693 9.75 22.49 8.41
CA CYS A 693 8.65 22.38 9.36
C CYS A 693 7.29 22.43 8.67
N GLU A 694 6.26 21.90 9.33
CA GLU A 694 4.86 21.98 8.91
C GLU A 694 3.92 22.10 10.11
N VAL A 695 2.82 22.85 9.92
CA VAL A 695 1.72 22.84 10.90
C VAL A 695 1.00 21.50 10.80
N SER A 696 0.79 20.85 11.94
CA SER A 696 -0.04 19.65 11.99
C SER A 696 -1.51 20.06 11.85
N ASN A 697 -2.10 19.77 10.66
CA ASN A 697 -3.37 20.32 10.23
C ASN A 697 -4.53 19.31 10.37
N PRO A 698 -5.40 19.44 11.40
CA PRO A 698 -6.53 18.51 11.57
C PRO A 698 -7.65 18.71 10.54
N ASP A 699 -7.65 19.81 9.79
CA ASP A 699 -8.73 20.17 8.88
C ASP A 699 -8.42 19.94 7.40
N PHE A 700 -7.23 19.42 7.08
CA PHE A 700 -6.83 19.16 5.68
C PHE A 700 -7.88 18.37 4.92
N VAL A 701 -8.36 17.29 5.49
CA VAL A 701 -9.32 16.40 4.84
C VAL A 701 -10.68 17.05 4.58
N ARG A 702 -11.05 18.05 5.36
CA ARG A 702 -12.30 18.81 5.13
C ARG A 702 -12.24 19.64 3.85
N THR A 703 -11.07 20.13 3.51
CA THR A 703 -10.83 21.00 2.35
C THR A 703 -10.31 20.24 1.14
N LEU A 704 -9.80 19.02 1.35
CA LEU A 704 -9.17 18.18 0.33
C LEU A 704 -10.04 18.03 -0.93
N HIS A 705 -11.31 17.68 -0.76
CA HIS A 705 -12.22 17.42 -1.88
C HIS A 705 -12.65 18.70 -2.65
N ASP A 706 -12.44 19.87 -2.07
CA ASP A 706 -12.75 21.16 -2.68
C ASP A 706 -11.50 21.89 -3.19
N ASP A 707 -10.32 21.29 -3.00
CA ASP A 707 -9.06 21.87 -3.48
C ASP A 707 -9.00 21.88 -5.02
N PRO A 708 -8.94 23.08 -5.66
CA PRO A 708 -8.98 23.19 -7.11
C PRO A 708 -7.72 22.61 -7.79
N GLU A 709 -6.55 22.69 -7.17
CA GLU A 709 -5.30 22.13 -7.71
C GLU A 709 -5.35 20.60 -7.73
N MET A 710 -5.84 19.98 -6.63
CA MET A 710 -6.01 18.53 -6.54
C MET A 710 -7.00 18.00 -7.58
N ARG A 711 -8.08 18.71 -7.82
CA ARG A 711 -9.07 18.36 -8.84
C ARG A 711 -8.51 18.52 -10.26
N GLU A 712 -7.81 19.61 -10.56
CA GLU A 712 -7.19 19.85 -11.86
C GLU A 712 -6.15 18.78 -12.22
N LYS A 713 -5.36 18.34 -11.23
CA LYS A 713 -4.37 17.26 -11.37
C LYS A 713 -5.02 15.86 -11.44
N GLY A 714 -6.32 15.72 -11.21
CA GLY A 714 -7.00 14.42 -11.16
C GLY A 714 -6.67 13.59 -9.92
N TRP A 715 -6.09 14.20 -8.88
CA TRP A 715 -5.76 13.55 -7.62
C TRP A 715 -6.99 13.37 -6.71
N ILE A 716 -8.06 14.10 -7.00
CA ILE A 716 -9.41 13.87 -6.47
C ILE A 716 -10.33 13.53 -7.63
N ALA A 717 -11.04 12.43 -7.48
CA ALA A 717 -12.05 11.96 -8.41
C ALA A 717 -13.45 12.22 -7.86
N SER A 718 -14.38 12.55 -8.76
CA SER A 718 -15.77 12.89 -8.43
C SER A 718 -16.71 12.21 -9.41
N TYR A 719 -17.74 11.51 -8.88
CA TYR A 719 -18.67 10.71 -9.70
C TYR A 719 -20.11 10.83 -9.20
N GLU A 720 -21.05 10.61 -10.11
CA GLU A 720 -22.40 10.22 -9.75
C GLU A 720 -22.45 8.71 -9.50
N GLN A 721 -22.52 8.30 -8.23
CA GLN A 721 -22.58 6.89 -7.84
C GLN A 721 -24.03 6.49 -7.52
N PRO A 722 -24.58 5.45 -8.16
CA PRO A 722 -26.01 5.16 -8.10
C PRO A 722 -26.60 4.88 -6.70
N LEU A 723 -25.76 4.57 -5.71
CA LEU A 723 -26.21 4.22 -4.35
C LEU A 723 -26.13 5.41 -3.38
N VAL A 724 -25.14 6.29 -3.56
CA VAL A 724 -24.82 7.35 -2.58
C VAL A 724 -24.85 8.75 -3.17
N GLY A 725 -25.23 8.92 -4.44
CA GLY A 725 -25.22 10.20 -5.14
C GLY A 725 -23.82 10.66 -5.47
N GLN A 726 -23.52 11.94 -5.35
CA GLN A 726 -22.20 12.48 -5.58
C GLN A 726 -21.19 11.84 -4.61
N LEU A 727 -20.19 11.15 -5.17
CA LEU A 727 -19.11 10.51 -4.43
C LEU A 727 -17.77 11.10 -4.83
N GLU A 728 -16.97 11.49 -3.87
CA GLU A 728 -15.64 12.04 -4.06
C GLU A 728 -14.62 11.23 -3.25
N MET A 729 -13.47 10.94 -3.86
CA MET A 729 -12.43 10.11 -3.26
C MET A 729 -11.07 10.42 -3.90
N ALA A 730 -9.99 9.81 -3.36
CA ALA A 730 -8.68 9.90 -3.99
C ALA A 730 -8.75 9.45 -5.46
N GLY A 731 -8.15 10.25 -6.35
CA GLY A 731 -8.09 10.03 -7.79
C GLY A 731 -6.85 9.23 -8.21
N LEU A 732 -6.14 9.73 -9.23
CA LEU A 732 -4.93 9.08 -9.74
C LEU A 732 -3.75 9.27 -8.78
N LEU A 733 -3.03 8.18 -8.53
CA LEU A 733 -1.92 8.13 -7.58
C LEU A 733 -0.54 8.25 -8.25
N PHE A 734 -0.53 8.35 -9.57
CA PHE A 734 0.66 8.49 -10.41
C PHE A 734 0.30 9.13 -11.74
N ASP A 735 1.26 9.82 -12.36
CA ASP A 735 1.07 10.57 -13.59
C ASP A 735 1.99 10.03 -14.70
N PHE A 736 1.54 10.11 -15.97
CA PHE A 736 2.26 9.61 -17.14
C PHE A 736 2.23 10.64 -18.28
N SER A 737 3.36 10.83 -18.95
CA SER A 737 3.44 11.81 -20.05
C SER A 737 2.87 11.32 -21.38
N GLU A 738 2.89 9.99 -21.66
CA GLU A 738 2.46 9.41 -22.93
C GLU A 738 1.17 8.55 -22.82
N THR A 739 0.97 7.89 -21.68
CA THR A 739 -0.17 7.01 -21.46
C THR A 739 -0.90 7.38 -20.16
N PRO A 740 -1.61 8.51 -20.14
CA PRO A 740 -2.22 9.05 -18.94
C PRO A 740 -3.14 8.03 -18.24
N GLY A 741 -3.18 8.10 -16.92
CA GLY A 741 -4.15 7.35 -16.14
C GLY A 741 -5.58 7.73 -16.50
N VAL A 742 -6.49 6.78 -16.40
CA VAL A 742 -7.90 6.96 -16.82
C VAL A 742 -8.83 6.49 -15.71
N ILE A 743 -9.64 7.41 -15.18
CA ILE A 743 -10.73 7.02 -14.31
C ILE A 743 -11.94 6.64 -15.18
N GLN A 744 -12.18 5.34 -15.35
CA GLN A 744 -13.15 4.78 -16.29
C GLN A 744 -14.61 4.88 -15.82
N GLY A 745 -14.85 5.28 -14.56
CA GLY A 745 -16.20 5.44 -14.02
C GLY A 745 -16.26 5.32 -12.50
N PRO A 746 -17.47 5.43 -11.94
CA PRO A 746 -17.68 5.29 -10.49
C PRO A 746 -17.43 3.87 -10.00
N PRO A 747 -17.37 3.67 -8.67
CA PRO A 747 -17.43 2.33 -8.09
C PRO A 747 -18.66 1.58 -8.58
N LEU A 748 -18.44 0.33 -8.97
CA LEU A 748 -19.44 -0.52 -9.60
C LEU A 748 -20.63 -0.84 -8.68
N VAL A 749 -21.70 -1.25 -9.33
CA VAL A 749 -22.85 -1.88 -8.67
C VAL A 749 -22.96 -3.34 -9.17
N PRO A 750 -23.14 -4.33 -8.27
CA PRO A 750 -23.16 -5.74 -8.66
C PRO A 750 -24.17 -6.04 -9.78
N GLY A 751 -23.69 -6.67 -10.86
CA GLY A 751 -24.50 -7.10 -12.00
C GLY A 751 -24.89 -6.00 -12.98
N GLN A 752 -24.46 -4.76 -12.80
CA GLN A 752 -24.85 -3.63 -13.67
C GLN A 752 -24.48 -3.84 -15.14
N ASP A 753 -23.39 -4.57 -15.42
CA ASP A 753 -22.87 -4.77 -16.76
C ASP A 753 -23.05 -6.21 -17.28
N THR A 754 -23.84 -7.05 -16.60
CA THR A 754 -23.97 -8.48 -16.90
C THR A 754 -24.27 -8.73 -18.38
N ARG A 755 -25.27 -8.05 -18.99
CA ARG A 755 -25.58 -8.22 -20.41
C ARG A 755 -24.46 -7.74 -21.32
N ALA A 756 -23.92 -6.56 -21.05
CA ALA A 756 -22.85 -5.98 -21.87
C ALA A 756 -21.60 -6.86 -21.90
N VAL A 757 -21.24 -7.44 -20.75
CA VAL A 757 -20.12 -8.37 -20.63
C VAL A 757 -20.39 -9.67 -21.41
N LEU A 758 -21.60 -10.24 -21.31
CA LEU A 758 -21.97 -11.47 -22.00
C LEU A 758 -22.09 -11.27 -23.53
N HIS A 759 -22.64 -10.15 -23.99
CA HIS A 759 -22.64 -9.81 -25.42
C HIS A 759 -21.25 -9.71 -26.02
N ARG A 760 -20.28 -9.14 -25.27
CA ARG A 760 -18.88 -9.02 -25.70
C ARG A 760 -18.23 -10.38 -26.02
N ILE A 761 -18.62 -11.44 -25.30
CA ILE A 761 -18.14 -12.82 -25.56
C ILE A 761 -19.08 -13.61 -26.51
N GLY A 762 -20.02 -12.93 -27.16
CA GLY A 762 -20.85 -13.50 -28.24
C GLY A 762 -22.15 -14.17 -27.82
N TYR A 763 -22.64 -13.91 -26.58
CA TYR A 763 -23.93 -14.41 -26.15
C TYR A 763 -25.05 -13.52 -26.72
N ASP A 764 -26.10 -14.13 -27.21
CA ASP A 764 -27.33 -13.45 -27.63
C ASP A 764 -28.29 -13.26 -26.42
N ASP A 765 -29.33 -12.44 -26.62
CA ASP A 765 -30.34 -12.16 -25.59
C ASP A 765 -31.08 -13.42 -25.14
N GLU A 766 -31.39 -14.34 -26.02
CA GLU A 766 -32.12 -15.60 -25.70
C GLU A 766 -31.29 -16.45 -24.71
N ARG A 767 -29.98 -16.60 -24.99
CA ARG A 767 -29.07 -17.33 -24.11
C ARG A 767 -28.89 -16.61 -22.75
N ILE A 768 -28.78 -15.28 -22.77
CA ILE A 768 -28.64 -14.47 -21.54
C ILE A 768 -29.90 -14.58 -20.69
N ASP A 769 -31.09 -14.41 -21.27
CA ASP A 769 -32.37 -14.52 -20.56
C ASP A 769 -32.56 -15.90 -19.92
N LYS A 770 -32.13 -16.97 -20.64
CA LYS A 770 -32.15 -18.32 -20.09
C LYS A 770 -31.23 -18.45 -18.88
N LEU A 771 -30.00 -17.93 -18.93
CA LEU A 771 -29.04 -17.99 -17.82
C LEU A 771 -29.53 -17.19 -16.59
N ILE A 772 -30.22 -16.08 -16.81
CA ILE A 772 -30.86 -15.30 -15.76
C ILE A 772 -32.03 -16.09 -15.14
N ALA A 773 -32.90 -16.65 -15.96
CA ALA A 773 -34.02 -17.45 -15.49
C ALA A 773 -33.58 -18.69 -14.70
N ASP A 774 -32.49 -19.32 -15.12
CA ASP A 774 -31.88 -20.48 -14.45
C ASP A 774 -31.09 -20.08 -13.20
N GLY A 775 -30.89 -18.76 -12.94
CA GLY A 775 -30.15 -18.24 -11.79
C GLY A 775 -28.64 -18.48 -11.86
N ALA A 776 -28.09 -18.74 -13.06
CA ALA A 776 -26.66 -18.89 -13.29
C ALA A 776 -25.91 -17.55 -13.30
N VAL A 777 -26.58 -16.51 -13.79
CA VAL A 777 -26.16 -15.10 -13.73
C VAL A 777 -27.32 -14.25 -13.25
N SER A 778 -27.03 -13.05 -12.76
CA SER A 778 -28.08 -12.09 -12.43
C SER A 778 -27.77 -10.68 -12.93
N GLU A 779 -28.82 -9.98 -13.29
CA GLU A 779 -28.78 -8.53 -13.50
C GLU A 779 -29.19 -7.82 -12.23
N ARG A 780 -28.69 -6.62 -12.06
CA ARG A 780 -29.21 -5.75 -11.03
C ARG A 780 -30.65 -5.35 -11.38
N THR A 781 -31.60 -5.75 -10.58
CA THR A 781 -32.87 -5.03 -10.46
C THR A 781 -32.58 -3.71 -9.79
N ALA A 782 -32.97 -2.60 -10.40
CA ALA A 782 -32.80 -1.28 -9.80
C ALA A 782 -33.25 -1.31 -8.33
N VAL A 783 -32.35 -0.94 -7.43
CA VAL A 783 -32.70 -0.75 -6.02
C VAL A 783 -33.66 0.45 -6.01
N ARG A 784 -34.94 0.19 -5.74
CA ARG A 784 -35.95 1.23 -5.52
C ARG A 784 -35.74 1.87 -4.17
#